data_57f6cace7bbe9aac7ff4e58f422b9188
#
_entry.id   57f6cace7bbe9aac7ff4e58f422b9188
#
_cell.length_a   1.000
_cell.length_b   1.000
_cell.length_c   1.000
_cell.angle_alpha   90.00
_cell.angle_beta   90.00
_cell.angle_gamma   90.00
#
_symmetry.space_group_name_H-M   'P 1'
#
loop_
_entity.id
_entity.type
_entity.pdbx_description
1 polymer ?
#
loop_
_entity_poly.entity_id
_entity_poly.type
_entity_poly.pdbx_seq_one_letter_code
_entity_poly.pdbx_strand_id
1 'polypeptide(L)'
;MTDQAPPHPAGELPSGYDPAAIERKWQARWQADGTNAPDLAAGTDPFYALMMFPYPSAEGLHVGNLFAFTGNDIYGRFQRLQGHTVFEPFGFDAFGIHSENYAIKVGIHPGELIPRNIDNFRRQVQRTGLMVDWRHELSTTDPSYYKWTQWVFLQLYKQGLAYKKAAAVNWCPFDKTVLANEQVVGGACERCGTMVEQRFLEQWFFRITDYAGRLLANLNSLDWSDSTRTAQRNWIGKSEGAEIVFVVQDVLEFAGSATASAGLSGEVAVSTTDVRVFTTRADTLFGATYLVLSPEHPLVHSITSDDQRDAVQDYLDRAAKQDLVTRKTSREKTGVFTGAYATNPATGQPIPIWIADYVLMEYGTGAIMAVPAHDERDHEFATIYGLPIVRVIAGPGATDSPGAGSAFTDTAHCHLVNSERFNGLSVEDGMAAIVTELSAQHAAIPVVNYRLHDWCISRQRYWGPPIPITYCDACGVVPVPEEQLPVLLPPIDDFRPDDSGVSPLARHAEWYHTTCSSCGGPARRETDVSDTFLDSAWYFLRYPSSDRADVAFDATLTKRWLPVHSYIGGNEHAVLHLLYSRFVTMVLHDAGFIDFEEPFTRFRAHGMIVREGAKMSKSKGNVVNPDDYINEWGADAFRTYLMFLGPYEEGGDFRDKGISGVKRFLDRLWRSVHDARPEGAQEPEVRRKLHHTIKKVGDDIAKLSYNTAIAAMMEYMNTMRSGERTPHVDDVRPLVQLVSPFAPHIAEELWSFLGNTTSVFDAGWPSYDAALLVDDMVTMAVQVSGKTRGTITVPNECTQEDAMAAAMADPAIAKFVTGVPKKIIFVPGRMLNIVV
;
A
#
# COMPACT_ATOMS: atom_id res chain seq x y z
N MET A 1 -2.05 -36.40 43.15
CA MET A 1 -2.85 -37.53 42.63
C MET A 1 -3.79 -36.85 41.64
N THR A 2 -3.36 -36.85 40.38
CA THR A 2 -4.10 -36.26 39.27
C THR A 2 -4.94 -37.35 38.63
N ASP A 3 -6.26 -37.19 38.78
CA ASP A 3 -7.26 -38.07 38.20
C ASP A 3 -7.20 -37.95 36.65
N GLN A 4 -6.54 -38.91 36.00
CA GLN A 4 -6.57 -39.06 34.56
C GLN A 4 -7.88 -39.78 34.23
N ALA A 5 -8.78 -39.06 33.57
CA ALA A 5 -9.97 -39.65 32.95
C ALA A 5 -9.53 -40.74 31.94
N PRO A 6 -10.27 -41.88 31.88
CA PRO A 6 -9.90 -42.96 30.98
C PRO A 6 -9.95 -42.50 29.51
N PRO A 7 -9.03 -42.99 28.66
CA PRO A 7 -9.07 -42.63 27.23
C PRO A 7 -10.38 -43.13 26.63
N HIS A 8 -11.09 -42.24 25.95
CA HIS A 8 -12.22 -42.62 25.09
C HIS A 8 -11.75 -43.67 24.08
N PRO A 9 -12.53 -44.65 23.68
CA PRO A 9 -12.16 -45.61 22.67
C PRO A 9 -11.87 -44.85 21.37
N ALA A 10 -10.63 -44.82 20.98
CA ALA A 10 -10.17 -44.27 19.70
C ALA A 10 -10.94 -45.03 18.62
N GLY A 11 -11.82 -44.33 17.89
CA GLY A 11 -12.37 -44.86 16.65
C GLY A 11 -11.19 -45.19 15.71
N GLU A 12 -11.23 -46.32 15.03
CA GLU A 12 -10.20 -46.68 14.05
C GLU A 12 -10.12 -45.56 12.99
N LEU A 13 -8.95 -44.92 12.83
CA LEU A 13 -8.70 -44.04 11.69
C LEU A 13 -8.87 -44.85 10.41
N PRO A 14 -9.54 -44.33 9.38
CA PRO A 14 -9.57 -44.95 8.08
C PRO A 14 -8.12 -45.21 7.60
N SER A 15 -7.90 -46.34 6.91
CA SER A 15 -6.60 -46.73 6.38
C SER A 15 -5.95 -45.71 5.45
N GLY A 16 -6.70 -44.70 4.98
CA GLY A 16 -6.23 -43.58 4.13
C GLY A 16 -6.84 -42.24 4.50
N TYR A 17 -6.10 -41.19 4.20
CA TYR A 17 -6.55 -39.81 4.36
C TYR A 17 -7.57 -39.44 3.25
N ASP A 18 -8.84 -39.24 3.65
CA ASP A 18 -9.91 -38.71 2.78
C ASP A 18 -10.17 -37.22 3.10
N PRO A 19 -9.57 -36.30 2.30
CA PRO A 19 -9.74 -34.87 2.54
C PRO A 19 -11.21 -34.43 2.55
N ALA A 20 -12.00 -34.89 1.55
CA ALA A 20 -13.35 -34.40 1.36
C ALA A 20 -14.29 -34.77 2.50
N ALA A 21 -14.14 -35.95 3.10
CA ALA A 21 -14.92 -36.37 4.25
C ALA A 21 -14.54 -35.60 5.52
N ILE A 22 -13.24 -35.45 5.76
CA ILE A 22 -12.69 -34.75 6.93
C ILE A 22 -13.02 -33.27 6.91
N GLU A 23 -12.83 -32.61 5.76
CA GLU A 23 -13.11 -31.18 5.60
C GLU A 23 -14.58 -30.87 5.86
N ARG A 24 -15.50 -31.63 5.26
CA ARG A 24 -16.94 -31.45 5.55
C ARG A 24 -17.30 -31.64 7.02
N LYS A 25 -16.72 -32.68 7.64
CA LYS A 25 -16.92 -32.95 9.08
C LYS A 25 -16.51 -31.77 9.95
N TRP A 26 -15.29 -31.24 9.74
CA TRP A 26 -14.76 -30.21 10.61
C TRP A 26 -15.34 -28.82 10.32
N GLN A 27 -15.61 -28.48 9.07
CA GLN A 27 -16.31 -27.22 8.73
C GLN A 27 -17.71 -27.18 9.39
N ALA A 28 -18.48 -28.29 9.31
CA ALA A 28 -19.78 -28.39 9.96
C ALA A 28 -19.67 -28.27 11.49
N ARG A 29 -18.65 -28.90 12.08
CA ARG A 29 -18.40 -28.84 13.52
C ARG A 29 -18.00 -27.43 13.97
N TRP A 30 -17.05 -26.79 13.31
CA TRP A 30 -16.65 -25.42 13.64
C TRP A 30 -17.80 -24.42 13.58
N GLN A 31 -18.69 -24.60 12.61
CA GLN A 31 -19.88 -23.76 12.50
C GLN A 31 -20.86 -24.04 13.65
N ALA A 32 -21.10 -25.30 13.99
CA ALA A 32 -22.04 -25.69 15.05
C ALA A 32 -21.54 -25.26 16.44
N ASP A 33 -20.24 -25.45 16.69
CA ASP A 33 -19.62 -25.15 17.99
C ASP A 33 -19.22 -23.67 18.14
N GLY A 34 -19.30 -22.87 17.08
CA GLY A 34 -18.84 -21.46 17.08
C GLY A 34 -17.33 -21.35 17.32
N THR A 35 -16.53 -22.33 16.86
CA THR A 35 -15.10 -22.43 17.16
C THR A 35 -14.30 -21.19 16.77
N ASN A 36 -14.72 -20.51 15.70
CA ASN A 36 -14.06 -19.32 15.15
C ASN A 36 -14.79 -18.01 15.52
N ALA A 37 -15.66 -18.06 16.51
CA ALA A 37 -16.54 -16.98 16.89
C ALA A 37 -16.21 -16.50 18.33
N PRO A 38 -15.17 -15.65 18.50
CA PRO A 38 -14.77 -15.19 19.81
C PRO A 38 -15.83 -14.31 20.47
N ASP A 39 -15.87 -14.29 21.80
CA ASP A 39 -16.65 -13.28 22.52
C ASP A 39 -15.88 -11.95 22.49
N LEU A 40 -16.35 -11.01 21.69
CA LEU A 40 -15.66 -9.71 21.52
C LEU A 40 -15.72 -8.84 22.78
N ALA A 41 -16.71 -9.05 23.66
CA ALA A 41 -16.84 -8.29 24.90
C ALA A 41 -15.94 -8.84 26.01
N ALA A 42 -15.82 -10.18 26.11
CA ALA A 42 -15.14 -10.85 27.21
C ALA A 42 -13.75 -11.41 26.87
N GLY A 43 -13.40 -11.57 25.57
CA GLY A 43 -12.14 -12.15 25.12
C GLY A 43 -10.91 -11.51 25.78
N THR A 44 -9.96 -12.30 26.24
CA THR A 44 -8.72 -11.83 26.86
C THR A 44 -7.63 -11.69 25.81
N ASP A 45 -6.75 -10.69 25.97
CA ASP A 45 -5.62 -10.43 25.08
C ASP A 45 -6.03 -10.40 23.59
N PRO A 46 -6.85 -9.39 23.18
CA PRO A 46 -7.47 -9.34 21.87
C PRO A 46 -6.44 -9.21 20.75
N PHE A 47 -6.63 -9.95 19.66
CA PHE A 47 -5.83 -9.86 18.45
C PHE A 47 -6.74 -9.78 17.23
N TYR A 48 -6.74 -8.62 16.56
CA TYR A 48 -7.51 -8.39 15.35
C TYR A 48 -6.63 -8.69 14.12
N ALA A 49 -6.89 -9.83 13.48
CA ALA A 49 -6.27 -10.23 12.23
C ALA A 49 -7.20 -9.84 11.08
N LEU A 50 -6.76 -8.95 10.22
CA LEU A 50 -7.57 -8.42 9.13
C LEU A 50 -6.91 -8.71 7.77
N MET A 51 -7.72 -9.10 6.81
CA MET A 51 -7.37 -9.18 5.39
C MET A 51 -8.16 -8.17 4.58
N MET A 52 -7.63 -7.71 3.46
CA MET A 52 -8.39 -6.87 2.53
C MET A 52 -9.57 -7.65 1.97
N PHE A 53 -10.77 -7.11 2.13
CA PHE A 53 -11.98 -7.75 1.63
C PHE A 53 -12.09 -7.66 0.10
N PRO A 54 -12.61 -8.71 -0.56
CA PRO A 54 -12.60 -8.79 -2.01
C PRO A 54 -13.72 -7.98 -2.66
N TYR A 55 -13.47 -7.56 -3.91
CA TYR A 55 -14.51 -7.06 -4.82
C TYR A 55 -15.25 -8.24 -5.47
N PRO A 56 -16.58 -8.42 -5.27
CA PRO A 56 -17.34 -9.49 -5.91
C PRO A 56 -17.65 -9.17 -7.39
N SER A 57 -16.65 -8.68 -8.12
CA SER A 57 -16.70 -8.25 -9.51
C SER A 57 -16.55 -9.40 -10.53
N ALA A 58 -16.79 -10.63 -10.10
CA ALA A 58 -16.67 -11.84 -10.88
C ALA A 58 -17.49 -12.99 -10.29
N GLU A 59 -17.66 -14.08 -11.05
CA GLU A 59 -18.38 -15.27 -10.60
C GLU A 59 -17.73 -15.97 -9.40
N GLY A 60 -16.42 -15.84 -9.20
CA GLY A 60 -15.71 -16.50 -8.11
C GLY A 60 -14.35 -15.88 -7.83
N LEU A 61 -13.76 -16.29 -6.70
CA LEU A 61 -12.39 -16.02 -6.30
C LEU A 61 -11.40 -16.74 -7.21
N HIS A 62 -10.19 -16.22 -7.28
CA HIS A 62 -9.05 -16.89 -7.91
C HIS A 62 -7.96 -17.22 -6.88
N VAL A 63 -7.00 -18.05 -7.25
CA VAL A 63 -5.93 -18.50 -6.35
C VAL A 63 -5.14 -17.35 -5.71
N GLY A 64 -5.01 -16.21 -6.39
CA GLY A 64 -4.34 -15.02 -5.82
C GLY A 64 -5.07 -14.43 -4.61
N ASN A 65 -6.42 -14.43 -4.61
CA ASN A 65 -7.19 -14.03 -3.42
C ASN A 65 -6.94 -15.01 -2.27
N LEU A 66 -7.02 -16.32 -2.55
CA LEU A 66 -6.83 -17.33 -1.51
C LEU A 66 -5.39 -17.42 -1.00
N PHE A 67 -4.41 -17.02 -1.79
CA PHE A 67 -3.04 -16.85 -1.32
C PHE A 67 -2.98 -15.80 -0.20
N ALA A 68 -3.54 -14.61 -0.43
CA ALA A 68 -3.60 -13.56 0.56
C ALA A 68 -4.36 -13.98 1.82
N PHE A 69 -5.57 -14.53 1.65
CA PHE A 69 -6.44 -14.93 2.74
C PHE A 69 -5.85 -16.06 3.58
N THR A 70 -5.27 -17.07 2.93
CA THR A 70 -4.61 -18.19 3.62
C THR A 70 -3.43 -17.71 4.46
N GLY A 71 -2.62 -16.78 3.95
CA GLY A 71 -1.50 -16.24 4.72
C GLY A 71 -1.95 -15.49 5.97
N ASN A 72 -3.04 -14.71 5.88
CA ASN A 72 -3.62 -14.04 7.06
C ASN A 72 -4.17 -15.05 8.07
N ASP A 73 -4.94 -16.03 7.61
CA ASP A 73 -5.53 -17.07 8.46
C ASP A 73 -4.46 -17.90 9.20
N ILE A 74 -3.36 -18.26 8.52
CA ILE A 74 -2.24 -18.96 9.18
C ILE A 74 -1.66 -18.11 10.30
N TYR A 75 -1.47 -16.82 10.06
CA TYR A 75 -0.97 -15.90 11.07
C TYR A 75 -1.97 -15.74 12.23
N GLY A 76 -3.26 -15.60 11.94
CA GLY A 76 -4.33 -15.54 12.95
C GLY A 76 -4.37 -16.81 13.81
N ARG A 77 -4.34 -18.00 13.19
CA ARG A 77 -4.30 -19.29 13.92
C ARG A 77 -3.04 -19.41 14.78
N PHE A 78 -1.90 -18.97 14.28
CA PHE A 78 -0.68 -18.93 15.07
C PHE A 78 -0.81 -18.02 16.29
N GLN A 79 -1.41 -16.84 16.16
CA GLN A 79 -1.69 -15.95 17.30
C GLN A 79 -2.66 -16.60 18.31
N ARG A 80 -3.66 -17.31 17.83
CA ARG A 80 -4.56 -18.08 18.73
C ARG A 80 -3.79 -19.15 19.50
N LEU A 81 -2.89 -19.86 18.84
CA LEU A 81 -2.00 -20.85 19.51
C LEU A 81 -0.98 -20.19 20.46
N GLN A 82 -0.71 -18.88 20.30
CA GLN A 82 0.09 -18.10 21.28
C GLN A 82 -0.73 -17.68 22.50
N GLY A 83 -2.06 -17.90 22.50
CA GLY A 83 -2.96 -17.60 23.62
C GLY A 83 -3.84 -16.35 23.44
N HIS A 84 -3.72 -15.67 22.30
CA HIS A 84 -4.60 -14.51 22.00
C HIS A 84 -6.03 -14.91 21.67
N THR A 85 -6.99 -14.07 22.04
CA THR A 85 -8.35 -14.13 21.49
C THR A 85 -8.33 -13.46 20.11
N VAL A 86 -8.42 -14.25 19.05
CA VAL A 86 -8.29 -13.76 17.67
C VAL A 86 -9.64 -13.47 17.06
N PHE A 87 -9.80 -12.28 16.50
CA PHE A 87 -10.93 -11.86 15.69
C PHE A 87 -10.51 -11.75 14.23
N GLU A 88 -11.10 -12.55 13.36
CA GLU A 88 -10.86 -12.56 11.91
C GLU A 88 -12.21 -12.46 11.18
N PRO A 89 -12.73 -11.24 10.96
CA PRO A 89 -13.95 -11.02 10.22
C PRO A 89 -13.73 -11.09 8.71
N PHE A 90 -14.82 -11.21 7.95
CA PHE A 90 -14.82 -11.18 6.50
C PHE A 90 -15.99 -10.37 5.95
N GLY A 91 -15.84 -9.83 4.74
CA GLY A 91 -16.87 -9.07 4.06
C GLY A 91 -16.59 -8.85 2.60
N PHE A 92 -17.37 -7.97 1.97
CA PHE A 92 -17.35 -7.77 0.54
C PHE A 92 -17.40 -6.28 0.21
N ASP A 93 -16.39 -5.80 -0.50
CA ASP A 93 -16.39 -4.46 -1.11
C ASP A 93 -17.20 -4.53 -2.42
N ALA A 94 -18.50 -4.41 -2.27
CA ALA A 94 -19.45 -4.82 -3.30
C ALA A 94 -19.93 -3.67 -4.20
N PHE A 95 -19.75 -2.42 -3.79
CA PHE A 95 -19.98 -1.25 -4.62
C PHE A 95 -18.83 -1.01 -5.63
N GLY A 96 -18.96 0.00 -6.44
CA GLY A 96 -17.94 0.54 -7.30
C GLY A 96 -17.96 0.05 -8.74
N ILE A 97 -17.08 0.66 -9.52
CA ILE A 97 -17.04 0.55 -10.98
C ILE A 97 -16.73 -0.87 -11.45
N HIS A 98 -15.92 -1.62 -10.72
CA HIS A 98 -15.59 -3.01 -11.07
C HIS A 98 -16.82 -3.90 -11.10
N SER A 99 -17.65 -3.82 -10.07
CA SER A 99 -18.90 -4.57 -9.94
C SER A 99 -19.92 -4.14 -10.99
N GLU A 100 -20.05 -2.82 -11.20
CA GLU A 100 -20.98 -2.27 -12.19
C GLU A 100 -20.58 -2.62 -13.62
N ASN A 101 -19.31 -2.50 -13.98
CA ASN A 101 -18.82 -2.86 -15.32
C ASN A 101 -19.00 -4.36 -15.59
N TYR A 102 -18.82 -5.20 -14.58
CA TYR A 102 -19.11 -6.62 -14.73
C TYR A 102 -20.60 -6.88 -14.96
N ALA A 103 -21.48 -6.19 -14.24
CA ALA A 103 -22.93 -6.26 -14.43
C ALA A 103 -23.35 -5.81 -15.84
N ILE A 104 -22.79 -4.69 -16.32
CA ILE A 104 -23.00 -4.19 -17.70
C ILE A 104 -22.54 -5.23 -18.73
N LYS A 105 -21.38 -5.85 -18.53
CA LYS A 105 -20.81 -6.84 -19.44
C LYS A 105 -21.68 -8.10 -19.58
N VAL A 106 -22.23 -8.58 -18.47
CA VAL A 106 -23.07 -9.78 -18.45
C VAL A 106 -24.55 -9.47 -18.70
N GLY A 107 -24.95 -8.20 -18.72
CA GLY A 107 -26.32 -7.76 -19.01
C GLY A 107 -27.30 -8.01 -17.85
N ILE A 108 -26.83 -8.09 -16.60
CA ILE A 108 -27.64 -8.31 -15.40
C ILE A 108 -27.51 -7.08 -14.51
N HIS A 109 -28.62 -6.67 -13.90
CA HIS A 109 -28.60 -5.53 -12.97
C HIS A 109 -27.68 -5.80 -11.77
N PRO A 110 -26.81 -4.85 -11.33
CA PRO A 110 -25.83 -5.09 -10.25
C PRO A 110 -26.50 -5.51 -8.94
N GLY A 111 -27.67 -4.97 -8.62
CA GLY A 111 -28.45 -5.37 -7.44
C GLY A 111 -28.91 -6.86 -7.44
N GLU A 112 -28.92 -7.54 -8.59
CA GLU A 112 -29.21 -8.96 -8.71
C GLU A 112 -27.92 -9.78 -8.81
N LEU A 113 -26.96 -9.33 -9.59
CA LEU A 113 -25.72 -10.06 -9.87
C LEU A 113 -24.79 -10.14 -8.65
N ILE A 114 -24.61 -9.02 -7.96
CA ILE A 114 -23.61 -8.92 -6.89
C ILE A 114 -23.93 -9.82 -5.70
N PRO A 115 -25.18 -9.91 -5.20
CA PRO A 115 -25.53 -10.89 -4.17
C PRO A 115 -25.21 -12.34 -4.55
N ARG A 116 -25.46 -12.74 -5.80
CA ARG A 116 -25.10 -14.08 -6.30
C ARG A 116 -23.58 -14.33 -6.27
N ASN A 117 -22.80 -13.33 -6.64
CA ASN A 117 -21.35 -13.42 -6.59
C ASN A 117 -20.86 -13.52 -5.13
N ILE A 118 -21.43 -12.73 -4.22
CA ILE A 118 -21.15 -12.79 -2.79
C ILE A 118 -21.40 -14.20 -2.25
N ASP A 119 -22.53 -14.81 -2.57
CA ASP A 119 -22.86 -16.17 -2.12
C ASP A 119 -21.82 -17.20 -2.59
N ASN A 120 -21.37 -17.08 -3.85
CA ASN A 120 -20.32 -17.96 -4.35
C ASN A 120 -18.96 -17.72 -3.68
N PHE A 121 -18.57 -16.44 -3.47
CA PHE A 121 -17.34 -16.09 -2.77
C PHE A 121 -17.34 -16.63 -1.34
N ARG A 122 -18.44 -16.42 -0.61
CA ARG A 122 -18.65 -16.94 0.76
C ARG A 122 -18.47 -18.46 0.79
N ARG A 123 -19.12 -19.17 -0.12
CA ARG A 123 -18.98 -20.62 -0.27
C ARG A 123 -17.53 -21.05 -0.49
N GLN A 124 -16.81 -20.36 -1.39
CA GLN A 124 -15.39 -20.66 -1.67
C GLN A 124 -14.50 -20.41 -0.46
N VAL A 125 -14.71 -19.31 0.26
CA VAL A 125 -13.97 -19.00 1.49
C VAL A 125 -14.25 -20.06 2.57
N GLN A 126 -15.51 -20.44 2.79
CA GLN A 126 -15.89 -21.49 3.74
C GLN A 126 -15.22 -22.83 3.39
N ARG A 127 -15.21 -23.20 2.12
CA ARG A 127 -14.56 -24.44 1.67
C ARG A 127 -13.06 -24.49 1.89
N THR A 128 -12.38 -23.34 1.93
CA THR A 128 -10.96 -23.30 2.26
C THR A 128 -10.66 -23.47 3.74
N GLY A 129 -11.69 -23.45 4.59
CA GLY A 129 -11.54 -23.62 6.04
C GLY A 129 -10.83 -22.46 6.73
N LEU A 130 -11.02 -21.22 6.26
CA LEU A 130 -10.50 -20.02 6.93
C LEU A 130 -11.21 -19.82 8.28
N MET A 131 -10.48 -19.27 9.26
CA MET A 131 -10.96 -19.03 10.64
C MET A 131 -11.84 -17.77 10.74
N VAL A 132 -12.82 -17.65 9.82
CA VAL A 132 -13.67 -16.46 9.73
C VAL A 132 -14.80 -16.49 10.76
N ASP A 133 -15.00 -15.38 11.47
CA ASP A 133 -16.19 -15.13 12.27
C ASP A 133 -17.33 -14.58 11.39
N TRP A 134 -18.11 -15.47 10.82
CA TRP A 134 -19.21 -15.14 9.91
C TRP A 134 -20.39 -14.37 10.56
N ARG A 135 -20.41 -14.24 11.90
CA ARG A 135 -21.40 -13.40 12.59
C ARG A 135 -21.19 -11.91 12.30
N HIS A 136 -19.97 -11.56 11.97
CA HIS A 136 -19.54 -10.20 11.67
C HIS A 136 -19.28 -9.99 10.17
N GLU A 137 -20.00 -10.72 9.30
CA GLU A 137 -19.95 -10.46 7.84
C GLU A 137 -20.60 -9.10 7.53
N LEU A 138 -20.03 -8.38 6.56
CA LEU A 138 -20.60 -7.16 6.01
C LEU A 138 -20.48 -7.10 4.50
N SER A 139 -21.37 -6.31 3.87
CA SER A 139 -21.29 -5.94 2.46
C SER A 139 -21.46 -4.43 2.33
N THR A 140 -20.62 -3.79 1.56
CA THR A 140 -20.70 -2.32 1.36
C THR A 140 -22.00 -1.88 0.68
N THR A 141 -22.69 -2.79 -0.03
CA THR A 141 -23.99 -2.52 -0.67
C THR A 141 -25.19 -2.66 0.25
N ASP A 142 -24.99 -3.15 1.48
CA ASP A 142 -26.09 -3.22 2.45
C ASP A 142 -26.43 -1.80 2.95
N PRO A 143 -27.71 -1.39 2.92
CA PRO A 143 -28.15 -0.11 3.47
C PRO A 143 -27.74 0.11 4.94
N SER A 144 -27.66 -0.95 5.74
CA SER A 144 -27.19 -0.90 7.13
C SER A 144 -25.71 -0.57 7.24
N TYR A 145 -24.92 -0.82 6.18
CA TYR A 145 -23.51 -0.45 6.08
C TYR A 145 -23.33 0.94 5.46
N TYR A 146 -23.81 1.18 4.22
CA TYR A 146 -23.53 2.44 3.56
C TYR A 146 -24.22 3.67 4.16
N LYS A 147 -25.23 3.48 5.01
CA LYS A 147 -25.72 4.51 5.93
C LYS A 147 -24.55 5.19 6.66
N TRP A 148 -23.61 4.39 7.11
CA TRP A 148 -22.49 4.87 7.89
C TRP A 148 -21.33 5.40 7.02
N THR A 149 -21.18 4.93 5.80
CA THR A 149 -20.33 5.59 4.79
C THR A 149 -20.84 7.02 4.51
N GLN A 150 -22.14 7.18 4.37
CA GLN A 150 -22.78 8.51 4.23
C GLN A 150 -22.58 9.36 5.47
N TRP A 151 -22.67 8.76 6.66
CA TRP A 151 -22.38 9.45 7.91
C TRP A 151 -20.90 9.91 7.97
N VAL A 152 -19.94 9.09 7.58
CA VAL A 152 -18.52 9.50 7.47
C VAL A 152 -18.37 10.72 6.55
N PHE A 153 -19.02 10.70 5.38
CA PHE A 153 -19.04 11.86 4.50
C PHE A 153 -19.56 13.12 5.23
N LEU A 154 -20.66 13.01 5.97
CA LEU A 154 -21.22 14.13 6.73
C LEU A 154 -20.29 14.62 7.83
N GLN A 155 -19.51 13.75 8.47
CA GLN A 155 -18.51 14.19 9.46
C GLN A 155 -17.38 15.00 8.79
N LEU A 156 -16.89 14.59 7.63
CA LEU A 156 -15.92 15.37 6.86
C LEU A 156 -16.52 16.71 6.40
N TYR A 157 -17.78 16.71 5.98
CA TYR A 157 -18.48 17.93 5.56
C TYR A 157 -18.62 18.93 6.72
N LYS A 158 -19.03 18.48 7.91
CA LYS A 158 -19.17 19.30 9.11
C LYS A 158 -17.85 19.97 9.53
N GLN A 159 -16.73 19.29 9.29
CA GLN A 159 -15.38 19.80 9.59
C GLN A 159 -14.81 20.68 8.47
N GLY A 160 -15.57 20.92 7.38
CA GLY A 160 -15.07 21.68 6.23
C GLY A 160 -14.05 20.94 5.35
N LEU A 161 -13.89 19.64 5.59
CA LEU A 161 -12.98 18.78 4.84
C LEU A 161 -13.58 18.24 3.54
N ALA A 162 -14.92 18.21 3.42
CA ALA A 162 -15.61 17.89 2.19
C ALA A 162 -16.11 19.19 1.52
N TYR A 163 -15.77 19.38 0.25
CA TYR A 163 -16.15 20.58 -0.49
C TYR A 163 -16.36 20.28 -1.98
N LYS A 164 -17.15 21.13 -2.65
CA LYS A 164 -17.41 21.00 -4.09
C LYS A 164 -16.78 22.16 -4.84
N LYS A 165 -16.08 21.85 -5.92
CA LYS A 165 -15.53 22.86 -6.84
C LYS A 165 -15.52 22.37 -8.29
N ALA A 166 -15.54 23.33 -9.23
CA ALA A 166 -15.18 23.05 -10.61
C ALA A 166 -13.66 22.91 -10.73
N ALA A 167 -13.21 21.82 -11.30
CA ALA A 167 -11.78 21.51 -11.47
C ALA A 167 -11.53 20.72 -12.75
N ALA A 168 -10.32 20.81 -13.27
CA ALA A 168 -9.83 19.85 -14.24
C ALA A 168 -9.65 18.50 -13.57
N VAL A 169 -10.35 17.48 -14.07
CA VAL A 169 -10.36 16.13 -13.49
C VAL A 169 -10.05 15.07 -14.54
N ASN A 170 -9.50 13.96 -14.10
CA ASN A 170 -9.18 12.82 -14.96
C ASN A 170 -10.46 12.07 -15.32
N TRP A 171 -10.85 12.09 -16.58
CA TRP A 171 -12.00 11.36 -17.10
C TRP A 171 -11.58 10.10 -17.83
N CYS A 172 -12.13 8.96 -17.47
CA CYS A 172 -11.96 7.72 -18.21
C CYS A 172 -13.08 7.59 -19.27
N PRO A 173 -12.77 7.68 -20.58
CA PRO A 173 -13.79 7.60 -21.62
C PRO A 173 -14.38 6.19 -21.79
N PHE A 174 -13.69 5.16 -21.34
CA PHE A 174 -14.23 3.80 -21.33
C PHE A 174 -15.17 3.56 -20.14
N ASP A 175 -14.73 3.93 -18.94
CA ASP A 175 -15.54 3.76 -17.72
C ASP A 175 -16.57 4.88 -17.55
N LYS A 176 -16.50 5.94 -18.36
CA LYS A 176 -17.43 7.09 -18.39
C LYS A 176 -17.62 7.74 -17.01
N THR A 177 -16.51 7.98 -16.33
CA THR A 177 -16.50 8.59 -15.00
C THR A 177 -15.19 9.30 -14.70
N VAL A 178 -15.22 10.17 -13.69
CA VAL A 178 -14.03 10.81 -13.11
C VAL A 178 -13.26 9.80 -12.28
N LEU A 179 -11.95 9.92 -12.30
CA LEU A 179 -10.98 9.16 -11.50
C LEU A 179 -10.24 10.09 -10.55
N ALA A 180 -9.95 9.62 -9.34
CA ALA A 180 -8.97 10.26 -8.48
C ALA A 180 -7.56 10.15 -9.10
N ASN A 181 -6.65 11.04 -8.71
CA ASN A 181 -5.28 11.06 -9.26
C ASN A 181 -4.55 9.74 -9.02
N GLU A 182 -4.80 9.11 -7.87
CA GLU A 182 -4.27 7.83 -7.45
C GLU A 182 -4.71 6.66 -8.35
N GLN A 183 -5.81 6.83 -9.07
CA GLN A 183 -6.37 5.83 -9.99
C GLN A 183 -5.87 5.99 -11.43
N VAL A 184 -4.89 6.88 -11.65
CA VAL A 184 -4.27 7.12 -12.95
C VAL A 184 -2.80 6.70 -12.91
N VAL A 185 -2.44 5.70 -13.70
CA VAL A 185 -1.08 5.15 -13.76
C VAL A 185 -0.52 5.36 -15.15
N GLY A 186 0.55 6.15 -15.27
CA GLY A 186 1.17 6.45 -16.55
C GLY A 186 0.23 7.15 -17.56
N GLY A 187 -0.73 7.96 -17.06
CA GLY A 187 -1.72 8.66 -17.90
C GLY A 187 -2.92 7.79 -18.30
N ALA A 188 -2.98 6.55 -17.83
CA ALA A 188 -4.08 5.63 -18.15
C ALA A 188 -4.88 5.25 -16.90
N CYS A 189 -6.14 4.89 -17.09
CA CYS A 189 -6.98 4.33 -16.04
C CYS A 189 -6.38 3.02 -15.51
N GLU A 190 -6.20 2.91 -14.18
CA GLU A 190 -5.62 1.72 -13.52
C GLU A 190 -6.40 0.42 -13.80
N ARG A 191 -7.72 0.55 -14.11
CA ARG A 191 -8.63 -0.57 -14.29
C ARG A 191 -8.67 -1.08 -15.72
N CYS A 192 -8.95 -0.18 -16.67
CA CYS A 192 -9.21 -0.56 -18.07
C CYS A 192 -8.00 -0.30 -18.98
N GLY A 193 -6.98 0.44 -18.52
CA GLY A 193 -5.80 0.79 -19.30
C GLY A 193 -6.06 1.86 -20.38
N THR A 194 -7.27 2.44 -20.44
CA THR A 194 -7.60 3.50 -21.39
C THR A 194 -6.93 4.81 -20.97
N MET A 195 -6.34 5.54 -21.91
CA MET A 195 -5.80 6.88 -21.67
C MET A 195 -6.89 7.79 -21.14
N VAL A 196 -6.60 8.54 -20.08
CA VAL A 196 -7.57 9.48 -19.49
C VAL A 196 -7.58 10.80 -20.25
N GLU A 197 -8.75 11.46 -20.22
CA GLU A 197 -8.94 12.80 -20.74
C GLU A 197 -9.08 13.78 -19.58
N GLN A 198 -8.67 15.03 -19.79
CA GLN A 198 -8.97 16.11 -18.83
C GLN A 198 -10.33 16.71 -19.16
N ARG A 199 -11.23 16.77 -18.16
CA ARG A 199 -12.52 17.46 -18.27
C ARG A 199 -12.67 18.45 -17.13
N PHE A 200 -13.32 19.57 -17.39
CA PHE A 200 -13.60 20.57 -16.37
C PHE A 200 -15.03 20.35 -15.84
N LEU A 201 -15.13 19.77 -14.63
CA LEU A 201 -16.39 19.35 -14.02
C LEU A 201 -16.46 19.79 -12.56
N GLU A 202 -17.69 20.05 -12.07
CA GLU A 202 -17.93 20.25 -10.63
C GLU A 202 -17.92 18.91 -9.91
N GLN A 203 -17.03 18.77 -8.92
CA GLN A 203 -16.80 17.50 -8.19
C GLN A 203 -16.67 17.74 -6.70
N TRP A 204 -17.01 16.73 -5.91
CA TRP A 204 -16.73 16.69 -4.49
C TRP A 204 -15.29 16.20 -4.24
N PHE A 205 -14.63 16.89 -3.32
CA PHE A 205 -13.27 16.59 -2.88
C PHE A 205 -13.20 16.48 -1.37
N PHE A 206 -12.28 15.65 -0.88
CA PHE A 206 -11.84 15.67 0.50
C PHE A 206 -10.45 16.30 0.62
N ARG A 207 -10.26 17.18 1.62
CA ARG A 207 -8.99 17.89 1.91
C ARG A 207 -7.96 16.97 2.57
N ILE A 208 -7.58 15.90 1.92
CA ILE A 208 -6.52 15.00 2.41
C ILE A 208 -5.17 15.72 2.50
N THR A 209 -4.97 16.78 1.72
CA THR A 209 -3.76 17.59 1.73
C THR A 209 -3.54 18.30 3.07
N ASP A 210 -4.59 18.64 3.82
CA ASP A 210 -4.48 19.22 5.16
C ASP A 210 -3.83 18.25 6.17
N TYR A 211 -3.86 16.95 5.86
CA TYR A 211 -3.27 15.87 6.67
C TYR A 211 -1.91 15.39 6.14
N ALA A 212 -1.40 15.94 5.02
CA ALA A 212 -0.20 15.45 4.35
C ALA A 212 1.03 15.36 5.28
N GLY A 213 1.24 16.40 6.09
CA GLY A 213 2.35 16.43 7.05
C GLY A 213 2.25 15.34 8.12
N ARG A 214 1.05 15.12 8.67
CA ARG A 214 0.76 14.11 9.69
C ARG A 214 0.82 12.69 9.12
N LEU A 215 0.23 12.47 7.93
CA LEU A 215 0.35 11.22 7.18
C LEU A 215 1.82 10.85 6.94
N LEU A 216 2.66 11.82 6.60
CA LEU A 216 4.10 11.59 6.37
C LEU A 216 4.85 11.30 7.68
N ALA A 217 4.60 12.06 8.74
CA ALA A 217 5.29 11.92 10.01
C ALA A 217 5.03 10.55 10.65
N ASN A 218 3.78 10.11 10.66
CA ASN A 218 3.36 8.86 11.29
C ASN A 218 3.93 7.60 10.59
N LEU A 219 4.34 7.68 9.31
CA LEU A 219 4.99 6.54 8.62
C LEU A 219 6.23 6.00 9.34
N ASN A 220 6.88 6.82 10.17
CA ASN A 220 8.09 6.40 10.88
C ASN A 220 7.78 5.46 12.06
N SER A 221 6.58 5.50 12.62
CA SER A 221 6.14 4.66 13.74
C SER A 221 5.41 3.38 13.33
N LEU A 222 5.06 3.23 12.05
CA LEU A 222 4.29 2.10 11.55
C LEU A 222 5.18 0.89 11.23
N ASP A 223 4.82 -0.29 11.74
CA ASP A 223 5.44 -1.58 11.35
C ASP A 223 4.85 -2.08 10.03
N TRP A 224 5.16 -1.36 8.96
CA TRP A 224 4.68 -1.64 7.61
C TRP A 224 5.81 -2.07 6.68
N SER A 225 5.47 -2.83 5.64
CA SER A 225 6.43 -3.19 4.59
C SER A 225 7.14 -1.96 4.04
N ASP A 226 8.45 -2.03 3.86
CA ASP A 226 9.28 -0.91 3.39
C ASP A 226 8.83 -0.36 2.04
N SER A 227 8.40 -1.26 1.14
CA SER A 227 7.85 -0.90 -0.17
C SER A 227 6.62 0.01 -0.04
N THR A 228 5.71 -0.31 0.88
CA THR A 228 4.48 0.45 1.13
C THR A 228 4.79 1.82 1.73
N ARG A 229 5.66 1.88 2.76
CA ARG A 229 6.08 3.15 3.37
C ARG A 229 6.77 4.06 2.35
N THR A 230 7.63 3.49 1.52
CA THR A 230 8.32 4.23 0.46
C THR A 230 7.35 4.74 -0.60
N ALA A 231 6.37 3.93 -1.02
CA ALA A 231 5.34 4.35 -1.97
C ALA A 231 4.53 5.53 -1.43
N GLN A 232 4.05 5.46 -0.17
CA GLN A 232 3.31 6.56 0.45
C GLN A 232 4.16 7.82 0.62
N ARG A 233 5.41 7.69 1.10
CA ARG A 233 6.34 8.83 1.22
C ARG A 233 6.55 9.53 -0.11
N ASN A 234 6.78 8.76 -1.16
CA ASN A 234 6.96 9.29 -2.50
C ASN A 234 5.68 9.91 -3.06
N TRP A 235 4.52 9.36 -2.74
CA TRP A 235 3.22 9.87 -3.22
C TRP A 235 2.86 11.19 -2.54
N ILE A 236 2.99 11.27 -1.23
CA ILE A 236 2.80 12.50 -0.46
C ILE A 236 3.77 13.58 -0.94
N GLY A 237 5.02 13.21 -1.21
CA GLY A 237 6.00 14.01 -1.92
C GLY A 237 6.23 15.38 -1.30
N LYS A 238 6.66 15.42 -0.03
CA LYS A 238 7.03 16.65 0.66
C LYS A 238 8.20 17.32 -0.07
N SER A 239 8.03 18.60 -0.38
CA SER A 239 9.07 19.48 -0.93
C SER A 239 9.24 20.68 0.00
N GLU A 240 10.41 20.83 0.57
CA GLU A 240 10.80 22.03 1.35
C GLU A 240 11.53 22.99 0.41
N GLY A 241 11.10 24.23 0.40
CA GLY A 241 11.65 25.24 -0.49
C GLY A 241 11.24 26.64 -0.08
N ALA A 242 11.28 27.56 -1.02
CA ALA A 242 10.80 28.93 -0.82
C ALA A 242 9.95 29.39 -1.99
N GLU A 243 8.95 30.18 -1.70
CA GLU A 243 8.26 31.00 -2.68
C GLU A 243 9.01 32.31 -2.79
N ILE A 244 9.53 32.62 -3.98
CA ILE A 244 10.34 33.80 -4.26
C ILE A 244 9.53 34.76 -5.11
N VAL A 245 9.54 36.04 -4.75
CA VAL A 245 8.80 37.10 -5.43
C VAL A 245 9.72 37.82 -6.41
N PHE A 246 9.32 37.81 -7.68
CA PHE A 246 9.96 38.57 -8.75
C PHE A 246 9.06 39.73 -9.12
N VAL A 247 9.54 40.96 -8.91
CA VAL A 247 8.76 42.18 -9.22
C VAL A 247 8.81 42.43 -10.73
N VAL A 248 7.64 42.45 -11.36
CA VAL A 248 7.53 42.78 -12.79
C VAL A 248 7.79 44.26 -13.00
N GLN A 249 8.66 44.60 -13.95
CA GLN A 249 8.95 45.99 -14.32
C GLN A 249 7.85 46.54 -15.23
N ASP A 250 7.30 47.69 -14.88
CA ASP A 250 6.34 48.38 -15.72
C ASP A 250 6.97 48.73 -17.10
N VAL A 251 6.31 48.36 -18.19
CA VAL A 251 6.78 48.58 -19.56
C VAL A 251 6.95 50.05 -19.89
N LEU A 252 6.46 50.98 -19.08
CA LEU A 252 6.43 52.42 -19.32
C LEU A 252 7.65 53.19 -18.78
N GLU A 253 8.60 52.61 -18.01
CA GLU A 253 9.70 53.35 -17.40
C GLU A 253 11.05 53.27 -18.17
N PHE A 254 11.14 52.71 -19.36
CA PHE A 254 12.34 52.78 -20.19
C PHE A 254 12.50 54.09 -20.98
N ALA A 255 11.64 55.04 -20.74
CA ALA A 255 11.72 56.42 -21.30
C ALA A 255 11.88 57.46 -20.19
N GLY A 256 13.06 57.50 -19.57
CA GLY A 256 13.59 58.73 -18.94
C GLY A 256 13.21 59.02 -17.49
N SER A 257 14.24 59.09 -16.65
CA SER A 257 14.45 59.93 -15.49
C SER A 257 13.95 59.48 -14.13
N ALA A 258 14.94 59.30 -13.29
CA ALA A 258 14.84 59.06 -11.82
C ALA A 258 14.13 60.21 -11.05
N THR A 259 13.30 59.85 -10.11
CA THR A 259 13.22 60.50 -8.76
C THR A 259 12.57 59.56 -7.78
N ALA A 260 13.31 59.17 -6.78
CA ALA A 260 12.83 58.44 -5.58
C ALA A 260 12.11 59.38 -4.63
N SER A 261 11.00 58.97 -4.04
CA SER A 261 10.59 59.47 -2.70
C SER A 261 9.98 58.37 -1.88
N ALA A 262 10.62 58.09 -0.79
CA ALA A 262 10.24 57.15 0.26
C ALA A 262 9.05 57.66 1.10
N GLY A 263 8.12 56.77 1.42
CA GLY A 263 7.11 56.97 2.47
C GLY A 263 6.81 55.65 3.17
N LEU A 264 7.31 55.51 4.37
CA LEU A 264 7.09 54.36 5.27
C LEU A 264 5.70 54.44 5.92
N SER A 265 4.89 53.37 5.81
CA SER A 265 4.05 52.87 6.91
C SER A 265 3.29 51.60 6.48
N GLY A 266 3.54 50.51 7.15
CA GLY A 266 2.83 49.30 7.49
C GLY A 266 1.72 48.78 6.59
N GLU A 267 1.93 47.66 6.08
CA GLU A 267 1.20 46.77 5.17
C GLU A 267 1.67 46.93 3.71
N VAL A 268 2.54 46.01 3.28
CA VAL A 268 2.95 45.94 1.88
C VAL A 268 1.72 45.50 1.08
N ALA A 269 1.10 46.44 0.43
CA ALA A 269 0.13 46.12 -0.64
C ALA A 269 0.89 45.35 -1.73
N VAL A 270 0.71 44.04 -1.82
CA VAL A 270 1.28 43.19 -2.86
C VAL A 270 0.71 43.72 -4.18
N SER A 271 1.58 44.23 -5.03
CA SER A 271 1.21 44.59 -6.41
C SER A 271 0.63 43.38 -7.10
N THR A 272 -0.48 43.52 -7.82
CA THR A 272 -1.17 42.41 -8.50
C THR A 272 -0.37 41.87 -9.71
N THR A 273 0.84 42.37 -9.93
CA THR A 273 1.70 42.06 -11.07
C THR A 273 2.95 41.25 -10.69
N ASP A 274 3.20 40.95 -9.40
CA ASP A 274 4.39 40.17 -9.00
C ASP A 274 4.29 38.71 -9.41
N VAL A 275 5.38 38.17 -10.00
CA VAL A 275 5.50 36.73 -10.30
C VAL A 275 6.07 36.01 -9.11
N ARG A 276 5.31 35.07 -8.56
CA ARG A 276 5.75 34.19 -7.47
C ARG A 276 6.21 32.86 -8.02
N VAL A 277 7.37 32.40 -7.56
CA VAL A 277 7.99 31.15 -8.00
C VAL A 277 8.31 30.29 -6.81
N PHE A 278 7.76 29.07 -6.76
CA PHE A 278 8.22 28.08 -5.80
C PHE A 278 9.47 27.38 -6.29
N THR A 279 10.52 27.31 -5.46
CA THR A 279 11.74 26.59 -5.76
C THR A 279 12.27 25.81 -4.56
N THR A 280 12.78 24.61 -4.80
CA THR A 280 13.56 23.81 -3.85
C THR A 280 15.07 24.08 -4.00
N ARG A 281 15.45 24.96 -4.92
CA ARG A 281 16.82 25.24 -5.33
C ARG A 281 17.12 26.75 -5.25
N ALA A 282 16.82 27.37 -4.10
CA ALA A 282 17.14 28.77 -3.85
C ALA A 282 18.65 29.07 -3.94
N ASP A 283 19.51 28.06 -3.75
CA ASP A 283 20.96 28.07 -3.98
C ASP A 283 21.33 28.47 -5.41
N THR A 284 20.44 28.23 -6.39
CA THR A 284 20.69 28.55 -7.80
C THR A 284 20.15 29.92 -8.24
N LEU A 285 19.55 30.69 -7.35
CA LEU A 285 18.84 31.93 -7.68
C LEU A 285 19.72 32.99 -8.36
N PHE A 286 21.00 33.08 -8.01
CA PHE A 286 21.97 33.95 -8.68
C PHE A 286 22.24 33.56 -10.14
N GLY A 287 21.94 32.32 -10.51
CA GLY A 287 22.00 31.77 -11.86
C GLY A 287 20.66 31.79 -12.61
N ALA A 288 19.61 32.35 -12.02
CA ALA A 288 18.31 32.49 -12.67
C ALA A 288 18.37 33.62 -13.69
N THR A 289 18.27 33.29 -14.97
CA THR A 289 18.48 34.21 -16.07
C THR A 289 17.22 34.55 -16.87
N TYR A 290 16.12 33.85 -16.60
CA TYR A 290 14.79 34.16 -17.13
C TYR A 290 13.71 33.50 -16.25
N LEU A 291 12.47 33.99 -16.41
CA LEU A 291 11.27 33.36 -15.81
C LEU A 291 10.46 32.68 -16.91
N VAL A 292 9.75 31.62 -16.55
CA VAL A 292 8.81 30.97 -17.46
C VAL A 292 7.47 30.80 -16.79
N LEU A 293 6.41 31.26 -17.47
CA LEU A 293 5.02 31.08 -17.07
C LEU A 293 4.37 29.93 -17.85
N SER A 294 3.45 29.24 -17.22
CA SER A 294 2.49 28.38 -17.89
C SER A 294 1.64 29.18 -18.87
N PRO A 295 1.22 28.64 -20.01
CA PRO A 295 0.28 29.29 -20.92
C PRO A 295 -1.03 29.73 -20.25
N GLU A 296 -1.47 29.00 -19.22
CA GLU A 296 -2.71 29.25 -18.47
C GLU A 296 -2.53 30.24 -17.30
N HIS A 297 -1.32 30.76 -17.09
CA HIS A 297 -1.04 31.61 -15.93
C HIS A 297 -1.84 32.94 -16.01
N PRO A 298 -2.51 33.38 -14.91
CA PRO A 298 -3.39 34.57 -14.93
C PRO A 298 -2.69 35.87 -15.36
N LEU A 299 -1.39 36.00 -15.10
CA LEU A 299 -0.62 37.18 -15.44
C LEU A 299 -0.28 37.29 -16.93
N VAL A 300 -0.38 36.23 -17.73
CA VAL A 300 0.05 36.23 -19.14
C VAL A 300 -0.50 37.41 -19.92
N HIS A 301 -1.82 37.62 -19.86
CA HIS A 301 -2.45 38.72 -20.63
C HIS A 301 -2.09 40.11 -20.08
N SER A 302 -1.88 40.24 -18.77
CA SER A 302 -1.63 41.56 -18.15
C SER A 302 -0.20 42.06 -18.31
N ILE A 303 0.78 41.13 -18.45
CA ILE A 303 2.20 41.50 -18.59
C ILE A 303 2.70 41.43 -20.02
N THR A 304 1.90 40.93 -20.98
CA THR A 304 2.31 40.86 -22.38
C THR A 304 2.32 42.24 -22.99
N SER A 305 3.46 42.66 -23.54
CA SER A 305 3.59 43.93 -24.24
C SER A 305 2.74 43.97 -25.53
N ASP A 306 2.39 45.15 -25.98
CA ASP A 306 1.60 45.32 -27.21
C ASP A 306 2.25 44.70 -28.42
N ASP A 307 3.59 44.81 -28.53
CA ASP A 307 4.36 44.26 -29.65
C ASP A 307 4.42 42.73 -29.66
N GLN A 308 4.21 42.06 -28.52
CA GLN A 308 4.24 40.60 -28.40
C GLN A 308 2.85 39.97 -28.36
N ARG A 309 1.77 40.76 -28.33
CA ARG A 309 0.42 40.31 -28.14
C ARG A 309 -0.03 39.23 -29.12
N ASP A 310 0.21 39.46 -30.41
CA ASP A 310 -0.21 38.52 -31.44
C ASP A 310 0.59 37.20 -31.35
N ALA A 311 1.91 37.29 -31.14
CA ALA A 311 2.77 36.11 -31.01
C ALA A 311 2.41 35.26 -29.75
N VAL A 312 2.12 35.94 -28.65
CA VAL A 312 1.65 35.28 -27.41
C VAL A 312 0.30 34.61 -27.65
N GLN A 313 -0.68 35.31 -28.25
CA GLN A 313 -1.99 34.71 -28.51
C GLN A 313 -1.90 33.48 -29.41
N ASP A 314 -1.11 33.52 -30.47
CA ASP A 314 -0.86 32.37 -31.35
C ASP A 314 -0.23 31.20 -30.60
N TYR A 315 0.63 31.47 -29.63
CA TYR A 315 1.24 30.44 -28.79
C TYR A 315 0.23 29.81 -27.84
N LEU A 316 -0.61 30.63 -27.18
CA LEU A 316 -1.66 30.16 -26.28
C LEU A 316 -2.66 29.26 -27.03
N ASP A 317 -3.08 29.64 -28.22
CA ASP A 317 -4.00 28.88 -29.06
C ASP A 317 -3.42 27.52 -29.51
N ARG A 318 -2.11 27.44 -29.69
CA ARG A 318 -1.41 26.18 -29.98
C ARG A 318 -1.31 25.31 -28.73
N ALA A 319 -0.91 25.90 -27.60
CA ALA A 319 -0.76 25.18 -26.33
C ALA A 319 -2.10 24.60 -25.84
N ALA A 320 -3.21 25.34 -26.02
CA ALA A 320 -4.55 24.89 -25.67
C ALA A 320 -5.03 23.66 -26.46
N LYS A 321 -4.45 23.38 -27.62
CA LYS A 321 -4.76 22.20 -28.46
C LYS A 321 -3.94 20.97 -28.10
N GLN A 322 -2.90 21.11 -27.28
CA GLN A 322 -2.04 20.01 -26.86
C GLN A 322 -2.54 19.42 -25.52
N ASP A 323 -2.62 18.10 -25.42
CA ASP A 323 -2.91 17.44 -24.16
C ASP A 323 -1.73 17.51 -23.18
N LEU A 324 -2.01 17.45 -21.88
CA LEU A 324 -1.01 17.55 -20.80
C LEU A 324 0.05 16.45 -20.85
N VAL A 325 -0.28 15.26 -21.38
CA VAL A 325 0.67 14.15 -21.49
C VAL A 325 1.69 14.46 -22.58
N THR A 326 1.22 14.93 -23.72
CA THR A 326 2.09 15.39 -24.82
C THR A 326 3.00 16.52 -24.36
N ARG A 327 2.49 17.51 -23.64
CA ARG A 327 3.29 18.61 -23.06
C ARG A 327 4.35 18.10 -22.06
N LYS A 328 4.02 17.13 -21.19
CA LYS A 328 4.98 16.52 -20.25
C LYS A 328 6.07 15.68 -20.91
N THR A 329 5.78 15.07 -22.05
CA THR A 329 6.68 14.11 -22.72
C THR A 329 7.37 14.68 -23.96
N SER A 330 6.98 15.87 -24.43
CA SER A 330 7.60 16.52 -25.59
C SER A 330 9.09 16.73 -25.39
N ARG A 331 9.85 16.31 -26.39
CA ARG A 331 11.30 16.57 -26.45
C ARG A 331 11.62 17.96 -27.00
N GLU A 332 10.72 18.57 -27.77
CA GLU A 332 10.89 19.90 -28.32
C GLU A 332 10.50 20.95 -27.28
N LYS A 333 11.43 21.84 -26.94
CA LYS A 333 11.19 22.95 -26.00
C LYS A 333 10.80 24.19 -26.80
N THR A 334 9.52 24.57 -26.71
CA THR A 334 8.93 25.74 -27.35
C THR A 334 8.57 26.82 -26.37
N GLY A 335 8.59 28.08 -26.76
CA GLY A 335 8.19 29.19 -25.93
C GLY A 335 8.07 30.48 -26.70
N VAL A 336 7.49 31.50 -26.08
CA VAL A 336 7.32 32.85 -26.61
C VAL A 336 7.68 33.88 -25.55
N PHE A 337 8.38 34.92 -25.93
CA PHE A 337 8.72 36.04 -25.06
C PHE A 337 7.50 36.94 -24.86
N THR A 338 7.25 37.36 -23.60
CA THR A 338 6.11 38.23 -23.27
C THR A 338 6.35 39.72 -23.60
N GLY A 339 7.63 40.13 -23.83
CA GLY A 339 8.01 41.53 -23.86
C GLY A 339 8.30 42.16 -22.51
N ALA A 340 7.97 41.45 -21.40
CA ALA A 340 8.15 41.96 -20.05
C ALA A 340 9.39 41.37 -19.38
N TYR A 341 9.87 42.08 -18.36
CA TYR A 341 10.99 41.70 -17.52
C TYR A 341 10.57 41.72 -16.06
N ALA A 342 11.20 40.89 -15.24
CA ALA A 342 11.08 40.93 -13.79
C ALA A 342 12.46 41.08 -13.13
N THR A 343 12.50 41.72 -11.98
CA THR A 343 13.73 41.88 -11.20
C THR A 343 14.04 40.60 -10.44
N ASN A 344 15.22 40.02 -10.65
CA ASN A 344 15.73 38.93 -9.84
C ASN A 344 16.11 39.49 -8.45
N PRO A 345 15.48 39.07 -7.36
CA PRO A 345 15.65 39.65 -6.04
C PRO A 345 17.06 39.46 -5.43
N ALA A 346 17.82 38.44 -5.93
CA ALA A 346 19.19 38.19 -5.44
C ALA A 346 20.23 39.08 -6.13
N THR A 347 20.07 39.38 -7.42
CA THR A 347 21.04 40.12 -8.22
C THR A 347 20.61 41.57 -8.48
N GLY A 348 19.33 41.88 -8.28
CA GLY A 348 18.75 43.17 -8.69
C GLY A 348 18.67 43.40 -10.21
N GLN A 349 19.02 42.40 -11.01
CA GLN A 349 19.05 42.52 -12.47
C GLN A 349 17.70 42.14 -13.09
N PRO A 350 17.30 42.81 -14.19
CA PRO A 350 16.11 42.43 -14.95
C PRO A 350 16.36 41.14 -15.72
N ILE A 351 15.42 40.19 -15.64
CA ILE A 351 15.40 38.95 -16.39
C ILE A 351 14.11 38.85 -17.22
N PRO A 352 14.14 38.35 -18.47
CA PRO A 352 13.00 38.30 -19.36
C PRO A 352 11.99 37.25 -18.87
N ILE A 353 10.68 37.50 -19.13
CA ILE A 353 9.59 36.59 -18.82
C ILE A 353 9.12 35.91 -20.11
N TRP A 354 9.17 34.58 -20.11
CA TRP A 354 8.74 33.73 -21.22
C TRP A 354 7.48 32.96 -20.88
N ILE A 355 6.76 32.48 -21.87
CA ILE A 355 5.68 31.50 -21.75
C ILE A 355 6.15 30.24 -22.45
N ALA A 356 6.02 29.08 -21.77
CA ALA A 356 6.38 27.80 -22.35
C ALA A 356 5.44 26.67 -21.90
N ASP A 357 5.20 25.72 -22.79
CA ASP A 357 4.26 24.61 -22.59
C ASP A 357 4.73 23.52 -21.63
N TYR A 358 6.04 23.48 -21.33
CA TYR A 358 6.58 22.54 -20.33
C TYR A 358 6.37 23.00 -18.87
N VAL A 359 5.90 24.21 -18.63
CA VAL A 359 5.49 24.71 -17.31
C VAL A 359 3.98 24.51 -17.16
N LEU A 360 3.56 23.96 -16.02
CA LEU A 360 2.17 23.56 -15.78
C LEU A 360 1.60 24.34 -14.60
N MET A 361 0.35 24.77 -14.69
CA MET A 361 -0.37 25.46 -13.60
C MET A 361 -0.57 24.59 -12.37
N GLU A 362 -0.61 23.27 -12.53
CA GLU A 362 -0.84 22.31 -11.44
C GLU A 362 0.37 22.17 -10.51
N TYR A 363 1.53 22.69 -10.88
CA TYR A 363 2.76 22.56 -10.09
C TYR A 363 3.24 23.92 -9.58
N GLY A 364 3.32 24.05 -8.24
CA GLY A 364 3.71 25.30 -7.60
C GLY A 364 2.79 26.47 -7.90
N THR A 365 3.34 27.54 -8.40
CA THR A 365 2.61 28.79 -8.74
C THR A 365 2.25 28.90 -10.23
N GLY A 366 2.54 27.88 -11.06
CA GLY A 366 2.44 27.98 -12.52
C GLY A 366 3.54 28.85 -13.16
N ALA A 367 4.57 29.19 -12.39
CA ALA A 367 5.74 29.94 -12.81
C ALA A 367 7.03 29.26 -12.29
N ILE A 368 8.11 29.31 -13.06
CA ILE A 368 9.42 28.85 -12.66
C ILE A 368 10.50 29.92 -12.87
N MET A 369 11.48 29.94 -12.01
CA MET A 369 12.77 30.58 -12.31
C MET A 369 13.65 29.59 -13.07
N ALA A 370 14.10 29.96 -14.22
CA ALA A 370 14.94 29.10 -15.05
C ALA A 370 16.42 29.27 -14.70
N VAL A 371 17.08 28.15 -14.45
CA VAL A 371 18.48 28.08 -14.02
C VAL A 371 19.31 27.23 -14.99
N PRO A 372 19.56 27.70 -16.19
CA PRO A 372 20.08 26.91 -17.33
C PRO A 372 21.42 26.25 -17.08
N ALA A 373 22.24 26.74 -16.14
CA ALA A 373 23.47 26.06 -15.77
C ALA A 373 23.28 24.84 -14.88
N HIS A 374 22.05 24.63 -14.28
CA HIS A 374 21.76 23.63 -13.24
C HIS A 374 20.51 22.80 -13.46
N ASP A 375 19.76 23.06 -14.56
CA ASP A 375 18.61 22.23 -15.01
C ASP A 375 18.76 21.96 -16.51
N GLU A 376 18.63 20.69 -16.91
CA GLU A 376 18.83 20.28 -18.31
C GLU A 376 17.75 20.86 -19.26
N ARG A 377 16.50 21.01 -18.78
CA ARG A 377 15.39 21.56 -19.58
C ARG A 377 15.61 23.05 -19.81
N ASP A 378 16.01 23.76 -18.77
CA ASP A 378 16.31 25.18 -18.85
C ASP A 378 17.55 25.44 -19.72
N HIS A 379 18.55 24.53 -19.64
CA HIS A 379 19.74 24.61 -20.49
C HIS A 379 19.40 24.46 -21.96
N GLU A 380 18.58 23.49 -22.32
CA GLU A 380 18.12 23.26 -23.69
C GLU A 380 17.34 24.47 -24.20
N PHE A 381 16.38 24.99 -23.42
CA PHE A 381 15.61 26.18 -23.76
C PHE A 381 16.51 27.41 -23.94
N ALA A 382 17.39 27.68 -22.98
CA ALA A 382 18.31 28.81 -23.07
C ALA A 382 19.22 28.73 -24.29
N THR A 383 19.66 27.55 -24.69
CA THR A 383 20.47 27.31 -25.88
C THR A 383 19.67 27.61 -27.15
N ILE A 384 18.41 27.16 -27.23
CA ILE A 384 17.54 27.41 -28.42
C ILE A 384 17.27 28.89 -28.59
N TYR A 385 16.99 29.62 -27.50
CA TYR A 385 16.59 31.03 -27.56
C TYR A 385 17.75 32.03 -27.32
N GLY A 386 18.99 31.56 -27.18
CA GLY A 386 20.17 32.39 -26.99
C GLY A 386 20.20 33.17 -25.67
N LEU A 387 19.64 32.60 -24.61
CA LEU A 387 19.55 33.21 -23.28
C LEU A 387 20.84 32.97 -22.46
N PRO A 388 21.18 33.87 -21.51
CA PRO A 388 22.39 33.73 -20.73
C PRO A 388 22.38 32.44 -19.86
N ILE A 389 23.56 31.80 -19.75
CA ILE A 389 23.78 30.63 -18.90
C ILE A 389 24.84 30.96 -17.85
N VAL A 390 24.45 31.09 -16.58
CA VAL A 390 25.32 31.50 -15.48
C VAL A 390 25.47 30.36 -14.47
N ARG A 391 26.67 29.85 -14.33
CA ARG A 391 27.00 28.79 -13.36
C ARG A 391 27.19 29.36 -11.97
N VAL A 392 26.45 28.80 -10.97
CA VAL A 392 26.50 29.25 -9.57
C VAL A 392 26.81 28.13 -8.58
N ILE A 393 27.00 26.90 -9.06
CA ILE A 393 27.41 25.76 -8.24
C ILE A 393 28.62 25.10 -8.91
N ALA A 394 29.65 24.81 -8.09
CA ALA A 394 30.86 24.13 -8.50
C ALA A 394 31.17 22.92 -7.63
N GLY A 395 31.69 21.85 -8.23
CA GLY A 395 32.20 20.68 -7.53
C GLY A 395 33.50 20.92 -6.79
N PRO A 396 33.98 19.96 -5.99
CA PRO A 396 35.23 20.11 -5.23
C PRO A 396 36.44 20.43 -6.13
N GLY A 397 37.10 21.54 -5.84
CA GLY A 397 38.33 21.97 -6.55
C GLY A 397 38.12 22.60 -7.93
N ALA A 398 36.87 22.79 -8.35
CA ALA A 398 36.56 23.51 -9.56
C ALA A 398 36.46 25.02 -9.30
N THR A 399 37.27 25.80 -10.03
CA THR A 399 37.15 27.26 -10.14
C THR A 399 36.29 27.61 -11.35
N ASP A 400 35.73 28.81 -11.37
CA ASP A 400 34.84 29.49 -12.29
C ASP A 400 35.00 29.22 -13.81
N SER A 401 35.02 27.98 -14.26
CA SER A 401 35.04 27.75 -15.72
C SER A 401 33.60 27.62 -16.24
N PRO A 402 33.19 28.43 -17.18
CA PRO A 402 31.95 28.23 -17.90
C PRO A 402 32.03 26.89 -18.63
N GLY A 403 31.40 25.86 -18.09
CA GLY A 403 31.24 24.59 -18.79
C GLY A 403 30.26 24.77 -19.95
N ALA A 404 30.78 25.02 -21.12
CA ALA A 404 30.02 24.98 -22.37
C ALA A 404 29.67 23.52 -22.64
N GLY A 405 28.35 23.17 -22.60
CA GLY A 405 27.88 21.94 -23.20
C GLY A 405 26.76 21.19 -22.50
N SER A 406 26.60 21.28 -21.17
CA SER A 406 25.52 20.63 -20.44
C SER A 406 25.27 21.25 -19.06
N ALA A 407 24.06 21.10 -18.52
CA ALA A 407 23.72 21.53 -17.17
C ALA A 407 24.52 20.73 -16.13
N PHE A 408 24.97 21.40 -15.08
CA PHE A 408 25.62 20.78 -13.92
C PHE A 408 24.60 20.56 -12.82
N THR A 409 24.15 19.34 -12.63
CA THR A 409 23.05 18.97 -11.72
C THR A 409 23.51 18.37 -10.40
N ASP A 410 24.81 18.08 -10.23
CA ASP A 410 25.34 17.51 -9.00
C ASP A 410 25.32 18.54 -7.85
N THR A 411 24.96 18.09 -6.67
CA THR A 411 24.91 18.90 -5.43
C THR A 411 25.79 18.33 -4.32
N ALA A 412 26.23 17.08 -4.44
CA ALA A 412 26.98 16.41 -3.40
C ALA A 412 28.40 16.98 -3.28
N HIS A 413 28.76 17.46 -2.11
CA HIS A 413 30.05 18.09 -1.84
C HIS A 413 30.35 19.34 -2.71
N CYS A 414 29.30 19.97 -3.26
CA CYS A 414 29.41 21.18 -4.08
C CYS A 414 29.31 22.44 -3.20
N HIS A 415 29.75 23.56 -3.78
CA HIS A 415 29.74 24.88 -3.13
C HIS A 415 29.25 25.95 -4.10
N LEU A 416 28.77 27.07 -3.56
CA LEU A 416 28.30 28.21 -4.33
C LEU A 416 29.50 28.99 -4.91
N VAL A 417 29.35 29.43 -6.18
CA VAL A 417 30.21 30.34 -6.90
C VAL A 417 29.34 31.39 -7.61
N ASN A 418 29.89 32.53 -8.00
CA ASN A 418 29.15 33.63 -8.68
C ASN A 418 27.86 34.04 -7.91
N SER A 419 27.83 33.85 -6.60
CA SER A 419 26.72 34.11 -5.70
C SER A 419 27.05 35.14 -4.64
N GLU A 420 27.91 36.09 -5.01
CA GLU A 420 28.38 37.21 -4.16
C GLU A 420 28.90 36.75 -2.78
N ARG A 421 28.31 37.27 -1.70
CA ARG A 421 28.66 36.95 -0.31
C ARG A 421 28.39 35.49 0.11
N PHE A 422 27.63 34.74 -0.70
CA PHE A 422 27.34 33.34 -0.42
C PHE A 422 28.35 32.38 -1.07
N ASN A 423 29.34 32.92 -1.84
CA ASN A 423 30.40 32.12 -2.43
C ASN A 423 31.14 31.27 -1.39
N GLY A 424 31.37 30.01 -1.71
CA GLY A 424 32.06 29.03 -0.87
C GLY A 424 31.23 28.32 0.16
N LEU A 425 29.97 28.72 0.39
CA LEU A 425 29.03 27.94 1.20
C LEU A 425 28.67 26.64 0.53
N SER A 426 28.37 25.60 1.32
CA SER A 426 27.77 24.39 0.79
C SER A 426 26.43 24.70 0.13
N VAL A 427 25.95 23.83 -0.75
CA VAL A 427 24.63 24.00 -1.38
C VAL A 427 23.51 24.14 -0.33
N GLU A 428 23.54 23.35 0.72
CA GLU A 428 22.55 23.37 1.81
C GLU A 428 22.63 24.68 2.64
N ASP A 429 23.83 25.06 3.10
CA ASP A 429 24.02 26.29 3.89
C ASP A 429 23.72 27.54 3.04
N GLY A 430 24.08 27.52 1.77
CA GLY A 430 23.83 28.61 0.84
C GLY A 430 22.34 28.80 0.58
N MET A 431 21.59 27.72 0.37
CA MET A 431 20.14 27.77 0.21
C MET A 431 19.48 28.38 1.46
N ALA A 432 19.84 27.91 2.66
CA ALA A 432 19.29 28.42 3.91
C ALA A 432 19.60 29.90 4.11
N ALA A 433 20.86 30.34 3.83
CA ALA A 433 21.29 31.71 3.97
C ALA A 433 20.59 32.66 2.99
N ILE A 434 20.46 32.28 1.70
CA ILE A 434 19.75 33.05 0.68
C ILE A 434 18.28 33.24 1.06
N VAL A 435 17.59 32.13 1.42
CA VAL A 435 16.17 32.22 1.82
C VAL A 435 15.99 33.09 3.05
N THR A 436 16.87 32.97 4.05
CA THR A 436 16.83 33.80 5.28
C THR A 436 16.94 35.29 4.95
N GLU A 437 17.88 35.64 4.10
CA GLU A 437 18.09 37.04 3.74
C GLU A 437 16.95 37.64 2.91
N LEU A 438 16.49 36.88 1.90
CA LEU A 438 15.36 37.33 1.08
C LEU A 438 14.06 37.38 1.87
N SER A 439 13.89 36.54 2.88
CA SER A 439 12.74 36.60 3.80
C SER A 439 12.78 37.89 4.65
N ALA A 440 13.95 38.33 5.10
CA ALA A 440 14.12 39.59 5.79
C ALA A 440 13.78 40.80 4.89
N GLN A 441 13.92 40.65 3.58
CA GLN A 441 13.57 41.66 2.56
C GLN A 441 12.12 41.51 2.05
N HIS A 442 11.34 40.59 2.57
CA HIS A 442 10.00 40.22 2.10
C HIS A 442 9.95 39.70 0.64
N ALA A 443 11.09 39.30 0.11
CA ALA A 443 11.24 38.76 -1.25
C ALA A 443 11.16 37.22 -1.31
N ALA A 444 11.13 36.54 -0.17
CA ALA A 444 10.94 35.10 -0.09
C ALA A 444 10.12 34.70 1.15
N ILE A 445 9.42 33.58 1.02
CA ILE A 445 8.69 32.93 2.12
C ILE A 445 9.07 31.44 2.11
N PRO A 446 9.64 30.89 3.20
CA PRO A 446 9.81 29.44 3.30
C PRO A 446 8.46 28.73 3.20
N VAL A 447 8.35 27.73 2.33
CA VAL A 447 7.11 27.01 2.07
C VAL A 447 7.38 25.51 2.01
N VAL A 448 6.47 24.75 2.60
CA VAL A 448 6.43 23.30 2.44
C VAL A 448 5.27 22.95 1.50
N ASN A 449 5.59 22.39 0.37
CA ASN A 449 4.61 21.89 -0.59
C ASN A 449 4.54 20.37 -0.55
N TYR A 450 3.39 19.84 -0.92
CA TYR A 450 3.15 18.42 -1.07
C TYR A 450 2.70 18.14 -2.50
N ARG A 451 3.14 16.99 -3.06
CA ARG A 451 2.67 16.54 -4.38
C ARG A 451 1.28 15.91 -4.29
N LEU A 452 0.86 15.49 -3.09
CA LEU A 452 -0.46 14.97 -2.81
C LEU A 452 -1.52 16.02 -3.20
N HIS A 453 -2.58 15.57 -3.85
CA HIS A 453 -3.76 16.38 -4.18
C HIS A 453 -4.95 15.94 -3.35
N ASP A 454 -5.96 16.82 -3.25
CA ASP A 454 -7.21 16.48 -2.58
C ASP A 454 -7.91 15.31 -3.28
N TRP A 455 -8.48 14.43 -2.49
CA TRP A 455 -9.12 13.21 -2.96
C TRP A 455 -10.46 13.52 -3.61
N CYS A 456 -10.57 13.34 -4.94
CA CYS A 456 -11.81 13.47 -5.68
C CYS A 456 -12.69 12.24 -5.47
N ILE A 457 -13.84 12.43 -4.80
CA ILE A 457 -14.72 11.31 -4.43
C ILE A 457 -15.95 11.15 -5.32
N SER A 458 -16.32 12.14 -6.14
CA SER A 458 -17.47 12.07 -7.04
C SER A 458 -17.29 11.05 -8.14
N ARG A 459 -18.28 10.17 -8.31
CA ARG A 459 -18.36 9.23 -9.44
C ARG A 459 -19.70 9.39 -10.16
N GLN A 460 -19.66 9.60 -11.48
CA GLN A 460 -20.82 9.72 -12.35
C GLN A 460 -21.34 8.34 -12.73
N ARG A 461 -21.58 7.52 -11.73
CA ARG A 461 -21.97 6.11 -11.85
C ARG A 461 -23.24 5.87 -11.05
N TYR A 462 -23.84 4.70 -11.24
CA TYR A 462 -25.01 4.29 -10.48
C TYR A 462 -24.63 3.50 -9.22
N TRP A 463 -23.69 2.54 -9.33
CA TRP A 463 -23.44 1.56 -8.31
C TRP A 463 -22.43 2.06 -7.26
N GLY A 464 -22.93 2.80 -6.29
CA GLY A 464 -22.18 3.38 -5.19
C GLY A 464 -23.08 4.04 -4.16
N PRO A 465 -22.58 4.40 -2.98
CA PRO A 465 -23.37 5.11 -1.97
C PRO A 465 -23.71 6.53 -2.47
N PRO A 466 -24.99 6.92 -2.55
CA PRO A 466 -25.35 8.28 -2.89
C PRO A 466 -24.74 9.29 -1.92
N ILE A 467 -24.18 10.38 -2.42
CA ILE A 467 -23.65 11.46 -1.60
C ILE A 467 -24.82 12.16 -0.89
N PRO A 468 -24.83 12.25 0.47
CA PRO A 468 -25.99 12.69 1.24
C PRO A 468 -26.16 14.21 1.27
N ILE A 469 -26.25 14.83 0.09
CA ILE A 469 -26.41 16.28 -0.10
C ILE A 469 -27.66 16.56 -0.94
N THR A 470 -28.33 17.65 -0.62
CA THR A 470 -29.43 18.22 -1.42
C THR A 470 -29.14 19.66 -1.79
N TYR A 471 -29.69 20.09 -2.93
CA TYR A 471 -29.59 21.47 -3.44
C TYR A 471 -30.95 22.12 -3.41
N CYS A 472 -31.09 23.18 -2.64
CA CYS A 472 -32.29 23.98 -2.52
C CYS A 472 -32.05 25.39 -3.06
N ASP A 473 -32.94 25.90 -3.91
CA ASP A 473 -32.74 27.24 -4.50
C ASP A 473 -32.76 28.35 -3.43
N ALA A 474 -33.44 28.14 -2.29
CA ALA A 474 -33.50 29.10 -1.20
C ALA A 474 -32.37 28.91 -0.15
N CYS A 475 -31.92 27.67 0.11
CA CYS A 475 -30.99 27.36 1.18
C CYS A 475 -29.58 27.04 0.67
N GLY A 476 -29.40 26.87 -0.65
CA GLY A 476 -28.14 26.43 -1.22
C GLY A 476 -27.86 24.93 -1.01
N VAL A 477 -26.64 24.60 -0.64
CA VAL A 477 -26.19 23.20 -0.33
C VAL A 477 -26.68 22.83 1.06
N VAL A 478 -27.46 21.76 1.16
CA VAL A 478 -28.05 21.29 2.42
C VAL A 478 -27.70 19.83 2.64
N PRO A 479 -26.94 19.48 3.70
CA PRO A 479 -26.67 18.08 4.05
C PRO A 479 -27.98 17.38 4.50
N VAL A 480 -28.11 16.12 4.16
CA VAL A 480 -29.22 15.28 4.67
C VAL A 480 -29.01 15.07 6.17
N PRO A 481 -30.04 15.28 7.02
CA PRO A 481 -29.95 15.00 8.45
C PRO A 481 -29.57 13.54 8.74
N GLU A 482 -28.75 13.32 9.76
CA GLU A 482 -28.25 11.96 10.08
C GLU A 482 -29.39 10.97 10.37
N GLU A 483 -30.48 11.44 10.93
CA GLU A 483 -31.68 10.65 11.25
C GLU A 483 -32.43 10.17 9.99
N GLN A 484 -32.18 10.80 8.85
CA GLN A 484 -32.76 10.46 7.56
C GLN A 484 -31.87 9.55 6.71
N LEU A 485 -30.70 9.19 7.22
CA LEU A 485 -29.81 8.21 6.57
C LEU A 485 -30.36 6.78 6.75
N PRO A 486 -30.17 5.90 5.76
CA PRO A 486 -29.45 6.14 4.51
C PRO A 486 -30.30 6.84 3.44
N VAL A 487 -29.65 7.66 2.60
CA VAL A 487 -30.20 7.99 1.29
C VAL A 487 -30.07 6.75 0.43
N LEU A 488 -31.21 6.08 0.21
CA LEU A 488 -31.21 4.79 -0.49
C LEU A 488 -30.91 4.94 -1.98
N LEU A 489 -30.11 4.02 -2.50
CA LEU A 489 -29.91 3.87 -3.94
C LEU A 489 -31.21 3.31 -4.56
N PRO A 490 -31.86 4.03 -5.50
CA PRO A 490 -33.10 3.56 -6.10
C PRO A 490 -32.85 2.43 -7.11
N PRO A 491 -33.72 1.44 -7.21
CA PRO A 491 -33.66 0.46 -8.30
C PRO A 491 -34.04 1.15 -9.62
N ILE A 492 -33.08 1.27 -10.55
CA ILE A 492 -33.32 1.84 -11.90
C ILE A 492 -32.87 0.88 -12.97
N ASP A 493 -33.70 0.69 -14.01
CA ASP A 493 -33.37 -0.20 -15.12
C ASP A 493 -32.26 0.38 -16.01
N ASP A 494 -32.30 1.71 -16.26
CA ASP A 494 -31.31 2.43 -17.07
C ASP A 494 -30.18 2.96 -16.20
N PHE A 495 -29.34 2.05 -15.70
CA PHE A 495 -28.19 2.36 -14.85
C PHE A 495 -26.88 2.61 -15.61
N ARG A 496 -26.86 2.45 -16.94
CA ARG A 496 -25.63 2.58 -17.73
C ARG A 496 -25.17 4.04 -17.81
N PRO A 497 -23.89 4.31 -17.57
CA PRO A 497 -23.33 5.66 -17.74
C PRO A 497 -23.21 6.03 -19.23
N ASP A 498 -23.19 7.31 -19.49
CA ASP A 498 -22.97 7.87 -20.83
C ASP A 498 -21.81 8.90 -20.83
N ASP A 499 -21.56 9.54 -21.98
CA ASP A 499 -20.45 10.49 -22.13
C ASP A 499 -20.79 11.91 -21.66
N SER A 500 -21.99 12.15 -21.11
CA SER A 500 -22.41 13.47 -20.65
C SER A 500 -21.67 13.96 -19.40
N GLY A 501 -21.04 13.04 -18.65
CA GLY A 501 -20.46 13.35 -17.35
C GLY A 501 -21.50 13.51 -16.24
N VAL A 502 -22.75 13.09 -16.49
CA VAL A 502 -23.86 13.14 -15.54
C VAL A 502 -24.23 11.72 -15.10
N SER A 503 -24.41 11.50 -13.80
CA SER A 503 -24.81 10.19 -13.26
C SER A 503 -26.17 9.73 -13.80
N PRO A 504 -26.36 8.41 -14.02
CA PRO A 504 -27.67 7.85 -14.35
C PRO A 504 -28.79 8.22 -13.37
N LEU A 505 -28.46 8.46 -12.11
CA LEU A 505 -29.41 8.89 -11.07
C LEU A 505 -30.12 10.20 -11.39
N ALA A 506 -29.49 11.09 -12.16
CA ALA A 506 -30.09 12.36 -12.59
C ALA A 506 -31.28 12.16 -13.54
N ARG A 507 -31.37 11.01 -14.21
CA ARG A 507 -32.47 10.66 -15.11
C ARG A 507 -33.70 10.10 -14.39
N HIS A 508 -33.55 9.74 -13.12
CA HIS A 508 -34.63 9.16 -12.29
C HIS A 508 -35.34 10.30 -11.50
N ALA A 509 -36.29 10.97 -12.14
CA ALA A 509 -36.91 12.18 -11.62
C ALA A 509 -37.56 12.02 -10.23
N GLU A 510 -38.20 10.88 -9.95
CA GLU A 510 -38.87 10.62 -8.67
C GLU A 510 -37.86 10.54 -7.51
N TRP A 511 -36.63 10.06 -7.75
CA TRP A 511 -35.58 10.05 -6.75
C TRP A 511 -34.81 11.37 -6.71
N TYR A 512 -34.54 11.97 -7.88
CA TYR A 512 -33.77 13.21 -8.01
C TYR A 512 -34.43 14.40 -7.32
N HIS A 513 -35.76 14.58 -7.52
CA HIS A 513 -36.51 15.63 -6.85
C HIS A 513 -36.89 15.21 -5.43
N THR A 514 -36.69 16.11 -4.48
CA THR A 514 -36.95 15.89 -3.06
C THR A 514 -37.38 17.18 -2.37
N THR A 515 -37.62 17.10 -1.07
CA THR A 515 -37.93 18.23 -0.22
C THR A 515 -36.73 18.66 0.59
N CYS A 516 -36.43 19.93 0.67
CA CYS A 516 -35.35 20.49 1.47
C CYS A 516 -35.61 20.23 2.96
N SER A 517 -34.66 19.59 3.66
CA SER A 517 -34.78 19.32 5.11
C SER A 517 -34.71 20.60 5.96
N SER A 518 -34.18 21.71 5.42
CA SER A 518 -34.02 22.98 6.13
C SER A 518 -35.29 23.86 6.05
N CYS A 519 -35.90 24.03 4.85
CA CYS A 519 -37.02 24.96 4.67
C CYS A 519 -38.31 24.30 4.22
N GLY A 520 -38.35 23.00 3.91
CA GLY A 520 -39.51 22.27 3.42
C GLY A 520 -39.86 22.57 1.95
N GLY A 521 -39.09 23.41 1.25
CA GLY A 521 -39.29 23.75 -0.18
C GLY A 521 -38.73 22.66 -1.13
N PRO A 522 -39.00 22.84 -2.46
CA PRO A 522 -38.44 21.91 -3.45
C PRO A 522 -36.91 21.90 -3.41
N ALA A 523 -36.33 20.71 -3.56
CA ALA A 523 -34.90 20.51 -3.62
C ALA A 523 -34.54 19.37 -4.58
N ARG A 524 -33.27 19.25 -4.92
CA ARG A 524 -32.70 18.21 -5.79
C ARG A 524 -31.61 17.46 -5.01
N ARG A 525 -31.56 16.14 -5.13
CA ARG A 525 -30.46 15.33 -4.55
C ARG A 525 -29.19 15.50 -5.37
N GLU A 526 -28.05 15.36 -4.71
CA GLU A 526 -26.81 15.08 -5.41
C GLU A 526 -26.94 13.75 -6.16
N THR A 527 -26.46 13.71 -7.40
CA THR A 527 -26.59 12.53 -8.27
C THR A 527 -25.31 11.73 -8.41
N ASP A 528 -24.16 12.31 -8.03
CA ASP A 528 -22.93 11.55 -7.95
C ASP A 528 -22.98 10.59 -6.76
N VAL A 529 -22.36 9.42 -6.94
CA VAL A 529 -22.11 8.48 -5.86
C VAL A 529 -20.68 8.62 -5.37
N SER A 530 -20.42 8.24 -4.14
CA SER A 530 -19.07 8.26 -3.56
C SER A 530 -18.18 7.20 -4.21
N ASP A 531 -16.88 7.49 -4.29
CA ASP A 531 -15.86 6.51 -4.61
C ASP A 531 -15.93 5.33 -3.65
N THR A 532 -15.85 4.10 -4.15
CA THR A 532 -15.86 2.87 -3.35
C THR A 532 -14.73 2.83 -2.30
N PHE A 533 -13.64 3.58 -2.51
CA PHE A 533 -12.59 3.69 -1.50
C PHE A 533 -13.05 4.40 -0.23
N LEU A 534 -14.14 5.18 -0.27
CA LEU A 534 -14.74 5.71 0.97
C LEU A 534 -15.40 4.57 1.78
N ASP A 535 -16.03 3.60 1.11
CA ASP A 535 -16.60 2.43 1.78
C ASP A 535 -15.51 1.62 2.50
N SER A 536 -14.40 1.38 1.83
CA SER A 536 -13.29 0.60 2.38
C SER A 536 -12.40 1.39 3.37
N ALA A 537 -12.51 2.73 3.44
CA ALA A 537 -11.67 3.54 4.30
C ALA A 537 -11.97 3.42 5.82
N TRP A 538 -13.07 2.78 6.21
CA TRP A 538 -13.50 2.69 7.60
C TRP A 538 -14.07 1.33 8.03
N TYR A 539 -14.18 0.35 7.14
CA TYR A 539 -14.84 -0.96 7.35
C TYR A 539 -14.28 -1.76 8.54
N PHE A 540 -13.00 -1.62 8.83
CA PHE A 540 -12.33 -2.24 9.98
C PHE A 540 -12.90 -1.74 11.32
N LEU A 541 -13.40 -0.49 11.39
CA LEU A 541 -14.11 0.05 12.54
C LEU A 541 -15.50 -0.58 12.69
N ARG A 542 -16.14 -0.93 11.57
CA ARG A 542 -17.50 -1.49 11.55
C ARG A 542 -17.55 -2.94 12.00
N TYR A 543 -16.57 -3.75 11.64
CA TYR A 543 -16.64 -5.19 11.90
C TYR A 543 -16.95 -5.58 13.34
N PRO A 544 -16.31 -5.04 14.38
CA PRO A 544 -16.64 -5.41 15.76
C PRO A 544 -18.07 -5.07 16.19
N SER A 545 -18.73 -4.19 15.43
CA SER A 545 -20.07 -3.66 15.74
C SER A 545 -21.06 -3.85 14.59
N SER A 546 -20.84 -4.85 13.73
CA SER A 546 -21.66 -5.06 12.52
C SER A 546 -23.13 -5.36 12.87
N ASP A 547 -23.42 -5.87 14.04
CA ASP A 547 -24.73 -6.16 14.59
C ASP A 547 -25.48 -4.92 15.16
N ARG A 548 -24.79 -3.78 15.33
CA ARG A 548 -25.36 -2.54 15.86
C ARG A 548 -25.96 -1.68 14.74
N ALA A 549 -27.22 -1.32 14.85
CA ALA A 549 -27.91 -0.46 13.86
C ALA A 549 -27.91 1.04 14.23
N ASP A 550 -27.63 1.34 15.48
CA ASP A 550 -27.75 2.67 16.10
C ASP A 550 -26.46 3.50 16.06
N VAL A 551 -25.32 2.86 15.87
CA VAL A 551 -24.00 3.51 15.82
C VAL A 551 -23.18 3.00 14.65
N ALA A 552 -22.26 3.83 14.14
CA ALA A 552 -21.31 3.41 13.12
C ALA A 552 -20.35 2.32 13.64
N PHE A 553 -19.89 2.51 14.87
CA PHE A 553 -19.08 1.56 15.64
C PHE A 553 -19.25 1.80 17.14
N ASP A 554 -19.16 0.74 17.92
CA ASP A 554 -19.26 0.80 19.38
C ASP A 554 -17.93 1.26 19.99
N ALA A 555 -17.95 2.34 20.78
CA ALA A 555 -16.75 2.92 21.35
C ALA A 555 -15.96 1.95 22.26
N THR A 556 -16.67 1.06 22.99
CA THR A 556 -16.04 0.10 23.90
C THR A 556 -15.32 -0.99 23.13
N LEU A 557 -15.98 -1.57 22.12
CA LEU A 557 -15.39 -2.59 21.26
C LEU A 557 -14.25 -2.00 20.41
N THR A 558 -14.43 -0.78 19.89
CA THR A 558 -13.39 -0.07 19.15
C THR A 558 -12.14 0.11 20.00
N LYS A 559 -12.27 0.64 21.20
CA LYS A 559 -11.12 0.80 22.11
C LYS A 559 -10.43 -0.51 22.49
N ARG A 560 -11.18 -1.62 22.50
CA ARG A 560 -10.66 -2.94 22.89
C ARG A 560 -9.91 -3.64 21.75
N TRP A 561 -10.42 -3.54 20.52
CA TRP A 561 -9.95 -4.31 19.37
C TRP A 561 -9.06 -3.53 18.41
N LEU A 562 -9.14 -2.20 18.43
CA LEU A 562 -8.40 -1.34 17.49
C LEU A 562 -7.35 -0.50 18.20
N PRO A 563 -6.32 -0.07 17.46
CA PRO A 563 -6.10 -0.28 16.02
C PRO A 563 -5.88 -1.75 15.66
N VAL A 564 -6.14 -2.12 14.39
CA VAL A 564 -5.95 -3.49 13.88
C VAL A 564 -4.52 -3.98 14.11
N HIS A 565 -4.37 -5.16 14.72
CA HIS A 565 -3.06 -5.68 15.13
C HIS A 565 -2.23 -6.20 13.96
N SER A 566 -2.88 -6.84 12.98
CA SER A 566 -2.23 -7.31 11.75
C SER A 566 -3.16 -7.14 10.56
N TYR A 567 -2.66 -6.50 9.53
CA TYR A 567 -3.36 -6.29 8.27
C TYR A 567 -2.53 -6.82 7.11
N ILE A 568 -3.12 -7.69 6.30
CA ILE A 568 -2.46 -8.27 5.13
C ILE A 568 -3.26 -7.94 3.86
N GLY A 569 -2.56 -7.46 2.82
CA GLY A 569 -3.19 -7.08 1.57
C GLY A 569 -2.22 -6.83 0.43
N GLY A 570 -2.73 -6.41 -0.73
CA GLY A 570 -1.93 -6.10 -1.90
C GLY A 570 -1.19 -4.76 -1.81
N ASN A 571 0.03 -4.70 -2.32
CA ASN A 571 0.82 -3.45 -2.31
C ASN A 571 0.29 -2.41 -3.31
N GLU A 572 -0.57 -2.79 -4.26
CA GLU A 572 -1.28 -1.88 -5.16
C GLU A 572 -2.15 -0.87 -4.43
N HIS A 573 -2.58 -1.21 -3.22
CA HIS A 573 -3.38 -0.34 -2.36
C HIS A 573 -2.57 0.63 -1.50
N ALA A 574 -1.23 0.66 -1.64
CA ALA A 574 -0.34 1.50 -0.83
C ALA A 574 -0.74 2.98 -0.84
N VAL A 575 -1.02 3.55 -2.01
CA VAL A 575 -1.37 4.97 -2.20
C VAL A 575 -2.87 5.20 -2.46
N LEU A 576 -3.68 4.14 -2.41
CA LEU A 576 -5.13 4.13 -2.55
C LEU A 576 -5.78 3.88 -1.18
N HIS A 577 -6.38 2.70 -1.01
CA HIS A 577 -7.11 2.29 0.18
C HIS A 577 -6.35 2.56 1.49
N LEU A 578 -5.05 2.20 1.57
CA LEU A 578 -4.28 2.40 2.81
C LEU A 578 -4.09 3.87 3.16
N LEU A 579 -3.87 4.73 2.18
CA LEU A 579 -3.73 6.17 2.40
C LEU A 579 -5.05 6.79 2.86
N TYR A 580 -6.15 6.42 2.20
CA TYR A 580 -7.49 6.91 2.52
C TYR A 580 -7.98 6.41 3.89
N SER A 581 -7.69 5.15 4.25
CA SER A 581 -8.01 4.61 5.58
C SER A 581 -7.31 5.38 6.69
N ARG A 582 -6.04 5.73 6.51
CA ARG A 582 -5.27 6.55 7.45
C ARG A 582 -5.88 7.96 7.59
N PHE A 583 -6.20 8.59 6.46
CA PHE A 583 -6.83 9.91 6.46
C PHE A 583 -8.18 9.90 7.20
N VAL A 584 -9.09 8.98 6.86
CA VAL A 584 -10.40 8.90 7.52
C VAL A 584 -10.25 8.59 9.01
N THR A 585 -9.31 7.73 9.39
CA THR A 585 -8.99 7.46 10.81
C THR A 585 -8.54 8.71 11.54
N MET A 586 -7.62 9.50 10.98
CA MET A 586 -7.18 10.77 11.57
C MET A 586 -8.32 11.77 11.71
N VAL A 587 -9.23 11.87 10.72
CA VAL A 587 -10.40 12.75 10.79
C VAL A 587 -11.35 12.31 11.90
N LEU A 588 -11.62 11.01 12.05
CA LEU A 588 -12.47 10.48 13.13
C LEU A 588 -11.82 10.64 14.51
N HIS A 589 -10.50 10.53 14.59
CA HIS A 589 -9.73 10.85 15.80
C HIS A 589 -9.88 12.33 16.19
N ASP A 590 -9.67 13.24 15.26
CA ASP A 590 -9.76 14.69 15.50
C ASP A 590 -11.19 15.12 15.88
N ALA A 591 -12.19 14.39 15.36
CA ALA A 591 -13.59 14.55 15.74
C ALA A 591 -13.94 13.94 17.12
N GLY A 592 -13.01 13.23 17.77
CA GLY A 592 -13.20 12.63 19.09
C GLY A 592 -14.00 11.32 19.10
N PHE A 593 -14.20 10.67 17.95
CA PHE A 593 -14.91 9.38 17.88
C PHE A 593 -14.04 8.19 18.27
N ILE A 594 -12.72 8.28 18.09
CA ILE A 594 -11.71 7.24 18.39
C ILE A 594 -10.49 7.88 19.05
N ASP A 595 -9.65 7.08 19.72
CA ASP A 595 -8.48 7.52 20.48
C ASP A 595 -7.12 7.18 19.83
N PHE A 596 -7.13 6.78 18.57
CA PHE A 596 -5.95 6.46 17.78
C PHE A 596 -6.00 7.12 16.40
N GLU A 597 -4.80 7.42 15.86
CA GLU A 597 -4.63 8.13 14.57
C GLU A 597 -4.38 7.19 13.38
N GLU A 598 -3.90 5.98 13.64
CA GLU A 598 -3.52 5.02 12.61
C GLU A 598 -4.37 3.75 12.71
N PRO A 599 -4.95 3.29 11.59
CA PRO A 599 -5.88 2.16 11.62
C PRO A 599 -5.21 0.81 11.83
N PHE A 600 -3.95 0.66 11.36
CA PHE A 600 -3.25 -0.63 11.25
C PHE A 600 -1.87 -0.53 11.87
N THR A 601 -1.61 -1.23 12.99
CA THR A 601 -0.30 -1.21 13.66
C THR A 601 0.76 -1.92 12.81
N ARG A 602 0.39 -3.05 12.20
CA ARG A 602 1.25 -3.84 11.32
C ARG A 602 0.56 -4.05 9.98
N PHE A 603 1.25 -3.71 8.89
CA PHE A 603 0.82 -4.05 7.53
C PHE A 603 1.91 -4.83 6.80
N ARG A 604 1.51 -5.92 6.14
CA ARG A 604 2.40 -6.70 5.26
C ARG A 604 1.78 -6.85 3.88
N ALA A 605 2.53 -6.39 2.90
CA ALA A 605 2.17 -6.62 1.51
C ALA A 605 2.51 -8.06 1.13
N HIS A 606 1.54 -8.78 0.58
CA HIS A 606 1.79 -10.08 -0.04
C HIS A 606 2.25 -9.93 -1.48
N GLY A 607 3.01 -10.91 -1.98
CA GLY A 607 3.44 -10.96 -3.36
C GLY A 607 2.34 -11.41 -4.32
N MET A 608 2.63 -11.27 -5.60
CA MET A 608 1.67 -11.64 -6.65
C MET A 608 1.84 -13.11 -7.06
N ILE A 609 0.73 -13.82 -7.18
CA ILE A 609 0.73 -15.16 -7.79
C ILE A 609 0.58 -15.02 -9.30
N VAL A 610 1.55 -15.59 -10.02
CA VAL A 610 1.55 -15.66 -11.48
C VAL A 610 1.27 -17.10 -11.93
N ARG A 611 0.91 -17.29 -13.19
CA ARG A 611 0.81 -18.61 -13.82
C ARG A 611 1.69 -18.61 -15.07
N GLU A 612 2.66 -19.53 -15.10
CA GLU A 612 3.64 -19.63 -16.19
C GLU A 612 4.38 -18.29 -16.42
N GLY A 613 4.76 -17.62 -15.32
CA GLY A 613 5.46 -16.35 -15.35
C GLY A 613 4.62 -15.13 -15.73
N ALA A 614 3.32 -15.30 -16.00
CA ALA A 614 2.42 -14.20 -16.37
C ALA A 614 1.41 -13.88 -15.26
N LYS A 615 1.13 -12.58 -15.07
CA LYS A 615 0.03 -12.13 -14.19
C LYS A 615 -1.28 -12.77 -14.65
N MET A 616 -2.02 -13.36 -13.70
CA MET A 616 -3.34 -13.90 -13.97
C MET A 616 -4.31 -12.77 -14.31
N SER A 617 -5.05 -12.93 -15.42
CA SER A 617 -6.13 -12.03 -15.76
C SER A 617 -7.21 -12.78 -16.55
N LYS A 618 -8.48 -12.36 -16.38
CA LYS A 618 -9.61 -12.96 -17.10
C LYS A 618 -9.52 -12.75 -18.60
N SER A 619 -8.97 -11.63 -19.04
CA SER A 619 -8.76 -11.32 -20.46
C SER A 619 -7.76 -12.27 -21.14
N LYS A 620 -6.81 -12.82 -20.37
CA LYS A 620 -5.82 -13.80 -20.85
C LYS A 620 -6.28 -15.25 -20.69
N GLY A 621 -7.41 -15.50 -20.00
CA GLY A 621 -7.93 -16.86 -19.77
C GLY A 621 -7.03 -17.74 -18.88
N ASN A 622 -6.08 -17.15 -18.14
CA ASN A 622 -5.12 -17.87 -17.30
C ASN A 622 -5.45 -17.84 -15.81
N VAL A 623 -6.67 -17.41 -15.44
CA VAL A 623 -7.15 -17.42 -14.06
C VAL A 623 -7.39 -18.85 -13.60
N VAL A 624 -6.89 -19.17 -12.40
CA VAL A 624 -7.04 -20.48 -11.78
C VAL A 624 -8.20 -20.45 -10.80
N ASN A 625 -9.20 -21.32 -11.00
CA ASN A 625 -10.33 -21.49 -10.10
C ASN A 625 -9.90 -22.38 -8.92
N PRO A 626 -10.03 -21.92 -7.69
CA PRO A 626 -9.65 -22.71 -6.52
C PRO A 626 -10.51 -23.97 -6.32
N ASP A 627 -11.78 -23.96 -6.75
CA ASP A 627 -12.67 -25.10 -6.60
C ASP A 627 -12.14 -26.37 -7.31
N ASP A 628 -11.47 -26.24 -8.44
CA ASP A 628 -10.93 -27.36 -9.20
C ASP A 628 -9.86 -28.11 -8.36
N TYR A 629 -8.98 -27.36 -7.73
CA TYR A 629 -7.92 -27.92 -6.89
C TYR A 629 -8.41 -28.44 -5.54
N ILE A 630 -9.37 -27.75 -4.91
CA ILE A 630 -9.98 -28.22 -3.67
C ILE A 630 -10.76 -29.52 -3.90
N ASN A 631 -11.44 -29.65 -5.05
CA ASN A 631 -12.15 -30.88 -5.40
C ASN A 631 -11.21 -32.06 -5.62
N GLU A 632 -10.04 -31.83 -6.24
CA GLU A 632 -9.08 -32.88 -6.58
C GLU A 632 -8.16 -33.26 -5.42
N TRP A 633 -7.67 -32.26 -4.66
CA TRP A 633 -6.57 -32.43 -3.69
C TRP A 633 -7.00 -32.19 -2.24
N GLY A 634 -8.12 -31.55 -2.02
CA GLY A 634 -8.57 -31.06 -0.71
C GLY A 634 -8.07 -29.65 -0.38
N ALA A 635 -8.80 -28.98 0.52
CA ALA A 635 -8.50 -27.62 0.97
C ALA A 635 -7.16 -27.54 1.72
N ASP A 636 -6.84 -28.49 2.59
CA ASP A 636 -5.60 -28.51 3.35
C ASP A 636 -4.37 -28.62 2.46
N ALA A 637 -4.41 -29.47 1.45
CA ALA A 637 -3.31 -29.59 0.48
C ALA A 637 -3.18 -28.32 -0.36
N PHE A 638 -4.30 -27.71 -0.77
CA PHE A 638 -4.31 -26.49 -1.55
C PHE A 638 -3.75 -25.29 -0.74
N ARG A 639 -4.21 -25.07 0.49
CA ARG A 639 -3.70 -24.03 1.40
C ARG A 639 -2.19 -24.15 1.62
N THR A 640 -1.75 -25.35 2.00
CA THR A 640 -0.33 -25.62 2.24
C THR A 640 0.51 -25.42 0.98
N TYR A 641 -0.01 -25.82 -0.19
CA TYR A 641 0.67 -25.59 -1.47
C TYR A 641 0.82 -24.13 -1.81
N LEU A 642 -0.22 -23.31 -1.64
CA LEU A 642 -0.15 -21.86 -1.87
C LEU A 642 0.98 -21.23 -1.06
N MET A 643 1.13 -21.62 0.20
CA MET A 643 2.16 -21.09 1.09
C MET A 643 3.56 -21.67 0.83
N PHE A 644 3.65 -22.74 0.05
CA PHE A 644 4.93 -23.38 -0.32
C PHE A 644 5.49 -22.89 -1.66
N LEU A 645 4.73 -22.09 -2.43
CA LEU A 645 5.13 -21.59 -3.75
C LEU A 645 6.40 -20.74 -3.75
N GLY A 646 6.64 -19.98 -2.69
CA GLY A 646 7.76 -19.05 -2.55
C GLY A 646 7.66 -18.18 -1.30
N PRO A 647 8.56 -17.20 -1.14
CA PRO A 647 8.45 -16.22 -0.06
C PRO A 647 7.13 -15.45 -0.18
N TYR A 648 6.41 -15.28 0.92
CA TYR A 648 5.07 -14.72 0.92
C TYR A 648 5.01 -13.28 0.37
N GLU A 649 6.05 -12.48 0.66
CA GLU A 649 6.16 -11.10 0.17
C GLU A 649 6.48 -11.01 -1.33
N GLU A 650 7.08 -12.05 -1.91
CA GLU A 650 7.44 -12.08 -3.33
C GLU A 650 6.34 -12.73 -4.19
N GLY A 651 5.55 -13.61 -3.58
CA GLY A 651 4.57 -14.44 -4.27
C GLY A 651 5.17 -15.71 -4.88
N GLY A 652 4.62 -16.16 -6.00
CA GLY A 652 5.12 -17.38 -6.62
C GLY A 652 4.47 -17.70 -7.97
N ASP A 653 5.04 -18.69 -8.65
CA ASP A 653 4.51 -19.20 -9.91
C ASP A 653 3.66 -20.45 -9.65
N PHE A 654 2.36 -20.32 -9.83
CA PHE A 654 1.42 -21.41 -9.63
C PHE A 654 1.55 -22.46 -10.73
N ARG A 655 1.87 -23.70 -10.34
CA ARG A 655 2.10 -24.83 -11.23
C ARG A 655 1.31 -26.05 -10.79
N ASP A 656 0.54 -26.65 -11.68
CA ASP A 656 -0.38 -27.77 -11.39
C ASP A 656 0.32 -28.99 -10.74
N LYS A 657 1.59 -29.24 -11.05
CA LYS A 657 2.31 -30.42 -10.55
C LYS A 657 2.86 -30.29 -9.12
N GLY A 658 2.96 -29.08 -8.59
CA GLY A 658 3.61 -28.84 -7.27
C GLY A 658 2.80 -29.38 -6.10
N ILE A 659 1.50 -29.32 -6.16
CA ILE A 659 0.57 -29.70 -5.09
C ILE A 659 0.69 -31.18 -4.67
N SER A 660 1.07 -32.07 -5.59
CA SER A 660 1.24 -33.50 -5.31
C SER A 660 2.30 -33.80 -4.24
N GLY A 661 3.32 -32.93 -4.14
CA GLY A 661 4.36 -33.05 -3.10
C GLY A 661 3.79 -32.78 -1.71
N VAL A 662 2.96 -31.75 -1.61
CA VAL A 662 2.27 -31.39 -0.37
C VAL A 662 1.24 -32.46 0.03
N LYS A 663 0.47 -32.99 -0.92
CA LYS A 663 -0.48 -34.08 -0.62
C LYS A 663 0.25 -35.29 -0.04
N ARG A 664 1.41 -35.68 -0.62
CA ARG A 664 2.23 -36.79 -0.06
C ARG A 664 2.73 -36.48 1.35
N PHE A 665 3.06 -35.22 1.67
CA PHE A 665 3.44 -34.82 3.03
C PHE A 665 2.28 -35.04 4.01
N LEU A 666 1.06 -34.59 3.66
CA LEU A 666 -0.13 -34.80 4.50
C LEU A 666 -0.50 -36.27 4.65
N ASP A 667 -0.39 -37.08 3.57
CA ASP A 667 -0.58 -38.54 3.63
C ASP A 667 0.44 -39.25 4.53
N ARG A 668 1.69 -38.75 4.55
CA ARG A 668 2.72 -39.25 5.44
C ARG A 668 2.46 -38.86 6.90
N LEU A 669 1.99 -37.62 7.13
CA LEU A 669 1.56 -37.18 8.46
C LEU A 669 0.46 -38.09 9.00
N TRP A 670 -0.59 -38.34 8.19
CA TRP A 670 -1.68 -39.24 8.54
C TRP A 670 -1.18 -40.60 8.98
N ARG A 671 -0.35 -41.23 8.14
CA ARG A 671 0.23 -42.53 8.44
C ARG A 671 1.14 -42.50 9.68
N SER A 672 1.92 -41.45 9.86
CA SER A 672 2.81 -41.33 11.01
C SER A 672 2.06 -41.25 12.34
N VAL A 673 0.92 -40.56 12.37
CA VAL A 673 0.06 -40.52 13.55
C VAL A 673 -0.64 -41.85 13.80
N HIS A 674 -1.10 -42.53 12.73
CA HIS A 674 -1.70 -43.84 12.81
C HIS A 674 -0.74 -44.90 13.35
N ASP A 675 0.54 -44.87 12.92
CA ASP A 675 1.58 -45.83 13.33
C ASP A 675 2.19 -45.51 14.70
N ALA A 676 1.92 -44.28 15.24
CA ALA A 676 2.58 -43.80 16.46
C ALA A 676 2.30 -44.69 17.66
N ARG A 677 3.32 -44.94 18.48
CA ARG A 677 3.22 -45.74 19.69
C ARG A 677 3.42 -44.88 20.95
N PRO A 678 2.64 -45.13 22.01
CA PRO A 678 2.81 -44.43 23.28
C PRO A 678 3.93 -45.08 24.13
N GLU A 679 4.38 -46.29 23.79
CA GLU A 679 5.37 -47.04 24.56
C GLU A 679 6.78 -46.88 24.00
N GLY A 680 7.76 -46.87 24.91
CA GLY A 680 9.16 -46.66 24.58
C GLY A 680 9.64 -45.23 24.86
N ALA A 681 10.88 -44.94 24.43
CA ALA A 681 11.47 -43.60 24.55
C ALA A 681 11.60 -42.98 23.17
N GLN A 682 11.48 -41.66 23.12
CA GLN A 682 11.81 -40.91 21.90
C GLN A 682 13.28 -41.11 21.53
N GLU A 683 13.58 -41.27 20.26
CA GLU A 683 14.95 -41.30 19.77
C GLU A 683 15.60 -39.91 19.97
N PRO A 684 16.80 -39.82 20.58
CA PRO A 684 17.43 -38.54 20.92
C PRO A 684 17.61 -37.60 19.73
N GLU A 685 17.94 -38.13 18.56
CA GLU A 685 18.10 -37.39 17.32
C GLU A 685 16.75 -36.78 16.87
N VAL A 686 15.68 -37.58 16.91
CA VAL A 686 14.30 -37.09 16.54
C VAL A 686 13.84 -36.03 17.51
N ARG A 687 14.05 -36.27 18.82
CA ARG A 687 13.68 -35.28 19.85
C ARG A 687 14.43 -33.98 19.66
N ARG A 688 15.74 -33.99 19.44
CA ARG A 688 16.52 -32.76 19.17
C ARG A 688 16.01 -32.04 17.95
N LYS A 689 15.83 -32.74 16.80
CA LYS A 689 15.30 -32.16 15.56
C LYS A 689 13.89 -31.57 15.76
N LEU A 690 13.03 -32.17 16.60
CA LEU A 690 11.72 -31.65 16.96
C LEU A 690 11.83 -30.27 17.60
N HIS A 691 12.68 -30.10 18.63
CA HIS A 691 12.82 -28.82 19.32
C HIS A 691 13.34 -27.71 18.40
N HIS A 692 14.31 -28.01 17.53
CA HIS A 692 14.77 -27.12 16.48
C HIS A 692 13.64 -26.76 15.51
N THR A 693 12.79 -27.73 15.13
CA THR A 693 11.65 -27.51 14.21
C THR A 693 10.59 -26.66 14.86
N ILE A 694 10.22 -26.88 16.14
CA ILE A 694 9.25 -26.06 16.87
C ILE A 694 9.67 -24.59 16.86
N LYS A 695 10.92 -24.33 17.23
CA LYS A 695 11.47 -22.97 17.22
C LYS A 695 11.47 -22.36 15.81
N LYS A 696 11.99 -23.10 14.83
CA LYS A 696 12.10 -22.63 13.45
C LYS A 696 10.74 -22.30 12.84
N VAL A 697 9.75 -23.16 12.99
CA VAL A 697 8.40 -22.95 12.44
C VAL A 697 7.73 -21.74 13.10
N GLY A 698 7.85 -21.58 14.42
CA GLY A 698 7.34 -20.41 15.12
C GLY A 698 7.97 -19.11 14.65
N ASP A 699 9.32 -19.07 14.57
CA ASP A 699 10.06 -17.91 14.08
C ASP A 699 9.69 -17.55 12.62
N ASP A 700 9.50 -18.56 11.77
CA ASP A 700 9.17 -18.40 10.36
C ASP A 700 7.74 -17.88 10.16
N ILE A 701 6.75 -18.43 10.90
CA ILE A 701 5.37 -17.92 10.84
C ILE A 701 5.31 -16.46 11.31
N ALA A 702 6.00 -16.13 12.41
CA ALA A 702 6.05 -14.74 12.92
C ALA A 702 6.57 -13.74 11.88
N LYS A 703 7.43 -14.21 10.96
CA LYS A 703 8.01 -13.43 9.85
C LYS A 703 7.29 -13.62 8.52
N LEU A 704 6.18 -14.37 8.48
CA LEU A 704 5.46 -14.77 7.27
C LEU A 704 6.30 -15.57 6.26
N SER A 705 7.35 -16.26 6.74
CA SER A 705 8.21 -17.14 5.93
C SER A 705 7.61 -18.55 5.85
N TYR A 706 6.41 -18.66 5.35
CA TYR A 706 5.61 -19.89 5.37
C TYR A 706 6.26 -21.06 4.62
N ASN A 707 6.89 -20.78 3.48
CA ASN A 707 7.56 -21.80 2.67
C ASN A 707 8.70 -22.48 3.44
N THR A 708 9.49 -21.75 4.23
CA THR A 708 10.57 -22.33 5.07
C THR A 708 10.03 -23.05 6.29
N ALA A 709 8.91 -22.58 6.87
CA ALA A 709 8.20 -23.30 7.93
C ALA A 709 7.73 -24.69 7.46
N ILE A 710 7.10 -24.75 6.27
CA ILE A 710 6.64 -26.01 5.67
C ILE A 710 7.83 -26.93 5.37
N ALA A 711 8.92 -26.40 4.80
CA ALA A 711 10.15 -27.17 4.56
C ALA A 711 10.73 -27.77 5.85
N ALA A 712 10.78 -27.00 6.94
CA ALA A 712 11.26 -27.49 8.23
C ALA A 712 10.42 -28.65 8.78
N MET A 713 9.09 -28.59 8.64
CA MET A 713 8.19 -29.70 9.02
C MET A 713 8.41 -30.93 8.14
N MET A 714 8.64 -30.76 6.83
CA MET A 714 8.95 -31.86 5.92
C MET A 714 10.30 -32.51 6.24
N GLU A 715 11.31 -31.72 6.58
CA GLU A 715 12.60 -32.22 7.04
C GLU A 715 12.48 -33.01 8.33
N TYR A 716 11.74 -32.49 9.30
CA TYR A 716 11.48 -33.21 10.56
C TYR A 716 10.79 -34.55 10.31
N MET A 717 9.78 -34.59 9.45
CA MET A 717 9.10 -35.82 9.04
C MET A 717 10.09 -36.84 8.45
N ASN A 718 11.06 -36.38 7.65
CA ASN A 718 12.09 -37.27 7.10
C ASN A 718 13.00 -37.88 8.18
N THR A 719 13.43 -37.05 9.15
CA THR A 719 14.23 -37.53 10.29
C THR A 719 13.45 -38.55 11.14
N MET A 720 12.20 -38.24 11.47
CA MET A 720 11.31 -39.07 12.29
C MET A 720 11.06 -40.43 11.66
N ARG A 721 10.94 -40.51 10.34
CA ARG A 721 10.67 -41.77 9.60
C ARG A 721 11.93 -42.42 8.99
N SER A 722 13.13 -41.95 9.29
CA SER A 722 14.38 -42.51 8.77
C SER A 722 14.60 -43.93 9.29
N GLY A 723 15.06 -44.83 8.40
CA GLY A 723 15.43 -46.20 8.79
C GLY A 723 14.30 -47.08 9.28
N GLU A 724 13.10 -46.92 8.76
CA GLU A 724 11.86 -47.66 9.15
C GLU A 724 11.46 -47.47 10.62
N ARG A 725 11.85 -46.35 11.22
CA ARG A 725 11.47 -45.99 12.57
C ARG A 725 9.94 -45.90 12.72
N THR A 726 9.43 -46.46 13.83
CA THR A 726 8.04 -46.22 14.24
C THR A 726 8.02 -44.97 15.09
N PRO A 727 7.23 -43.93 14.74
CA PRO A 727 7.16 -42.71 15.53
C PRO A 727 6.65 -42.94 16.95
N HIS A 728 7.13 -42.14 17.89
CA HIS A 728 6.54 -42.03 19.22
C HIS A 728 5.39 -41.00 19.23
N VAL A 729 4.41 -41.16 20.11
CA VAL A 729 3.28 -40.25 20.23
C VAL A 729 3.73 -38.80 20.50
N ASP A 730 4.82 -38.65 21.27
CA ASP A 730 5.42 -37.32 21.55
C ASP A 730 6.24 -36.75 20.39
N ASP A 731 6.50 -37.50 19.32
CA ASP A 731 7.06 -36.99 18.08
C ASP A 731 5.99 -36.42 17.18
N VAL A 732 4.82 -37.06 17.14
CA VAL A 732 3.76 -36.71 16.20
C VAL A 732 2.81 -35.62 16.75
N ARG A 733 2.54 -35.63 18.07
CA ARG A 733 1.63 -34.67 18.71
C ARG A 733 2.04 -33.20 18.46
N PRO A 734 3.30 -32.78 18.73
CA PRO A 734 3.74 -31.43 18.41
C PRO A 734 3.73 -31.16 16.91
N LEU A 735 4.03 -32.13 16.05
CA LEU A 735 3.99 -31.95 14.61
C LEU A 735 2.57 -31.65 14.11
N VAL A 736 1.54 -32.28 14.68
CA VAL A 736 0.13 -31.96 14.39
C VAL A 736 -0.18 -30.51 14.76
N GLN A 737 0.29 -30.03 15.91
CA GLN A 737 0.14 -28.62 16.31
C GLN A 737 0.86 -27.67 15.34
N LEU A 738 2.10 -27.98 14.90
CA LEU A 738 2.84 -27.16 13.94
C LEU A 738 2.17 -27.09 12.57
N VAL A 739 1.54 -28.18 12.13
CA VAL A 739 0.85 -28.27 10.83
C VAL A 739 -0.53 -27.57 10.87
N SER A 740 -1.14 -27.45 12.05
CA SER A 740 -2.52 -27.01 12.18
C SER A 740 -2.85 -25.64 11.54
N PRO A 741 -1.98 -24.60 11.55
CA PRO A 741 -2.27 -23.36 10.85
C PRO A 741 -2.35 -23.53 9.32
N PHE A 742 -1.56 -24.43 8.77
CA PHE A 742 -1.45 -24.67 7.33
C PHE A 742 -2.56 -25.60 6.81
N ALA A 743 -2.84 -26.67 7.55
CA ALA A 743 -3.76 -27.74 7.21
C ALA A 743 -4.71 -28.02 8.39
N PRO A 744 -5.69 -27.14 8.63
CA PRO A 744 -6.48 -27.17 9.86
C PRO A 744 -7.41 -28.38 9.99
N HIS A 745 -7.95 -28.90 8.90
CA HIS A 745 -8.92 -29.98 8.97
C HIS A 745 -8.26 -31.33 9.32
N ILE A 746 -7.16 -31.67 8.68
CA ILE A 746 -6.38 -32.88 9.00
C ILE A 746 -5.81 -32.79 10.41
N ALA A 747 -5.36 -31.60 10.82
CA ALA A 747 -4.81 -31.40 12.16
C ALA A 747 -5.84 -31.64 13.26
N GLU A 748 -7.06 -31.12 13.12
CA GLU A 748 -8.18 -31.37 14.06
C GLU A 748 -8.53 -32.87 14.12
N GLU A 749 -8.58 -33.54 12.97
CA GLU A 749 -8.89 -34.97 12.94
C GLU A 749 -7.83 -35.79 13.66
N LEU A 750 -6.56 -35.55 13.37
CA LEU A 750 -5.45 -36.23 14.01
C LEU A 750 -5.31 -35.87 15.47
N TRP A 751 -5.60 -34.64 15.86
CA TRP A 751 -5.63 -34.19 17.25
C TRP A 751 -6.69 -34.90 18.07
N SER A 752 -7.90 -35.04 17.49
CA SER A 752 -8.99 -35.82 18.10
C SER A 752 -8.62 -37.30 18.22
N PHE A 753 -8.01 -37.88 17.18
CA PHE A 753 -7.54 -39.26 17.20
C PHE A 753 -6.50 -39.54 18.30
N LEU A 754 -5.61 -38.57 18.57
CA LEU A 754 -4.64 -38.62 19.67
C LEU A 754 -5.27 -38.50 21.06
N GLY A 755 -6.61 -38.55 21.16
CA GLY A 755 -7.37 -38.58 22.41
C GLY A 755 -7.69 -37.21 23.02
N ASN A 756 -7.48 -36.13 22.28
CA ASN A 756 -7.81 -34.77 22.74
C ASN A 756 -9.29 -34.44 22.49
N THR A 757 -9.92 -33.73 23.40
CA THR A 757 -11.36 -33.39 23.34
C THR A 757 -11.61 -31.95 22.95
N THR A 758 -10.60 -31.09 23.06
CA THR A 758 -10.65 -29.67 22.65
C THR A 758 -10.07 -29.51 21.23
N SER A 759 -10.32 -28.36 20.62
CA SER A 759 -9.68 -28.01 19.34
C SER A 759 -8.16 -27.96 19.46
N VAL A 760 -7.45 -28.33 18.39
CA VAL A 760 -6.00 -28.18 18.31
C VAL A 760 -5.56 -26.73 18.49
N PHE A 761 -6.41 -25.77 18.12
CA PHE A 761 -6.14 -24.33 18.23
C PHE A 761 -6.23 -23.79 19.66
N ASP A 762 -6.78 -24.57 20.60
CA ASP A 762 -6.83 -24.25 22.03
C ASP A 762 -5.74 -24.96 22.84
N ALA A 763 -4.91 -25.76 22.18
CA ALA A 763 -3.85 -26.53 22.81
C ALA A 763 -2.59 -25.71 23.15
N GLY A 764 -2.47 -24.52 22.61
CA GLY A 764 -1.28 -23.68 22.69
C GLY A 764 -0.17 -24.11 21.70
N TRP A 765 0.78 -23.21 21.45
CA TRP A 765 1.95 -23.51 20.64
C TRP A 765 2.90 -24.45 21.41
N PRO A 766 3.46 -25.51 20.80
CA PRO A 766 4.34 -26.42 21.48
C PRO A 766 5.62 -25.74 21.97
N SER A 767 6.04 -26.02 23.19
CA SER A 767 7.26 -25.46 23.77
C SER A 767 8.50 -26.23 23.31
N TYR A 768 9.63 -25.57 23.27
CA TYR A 768 10.93 -26.20 23.01
C TYR A 768 11.88 -26.02 24.17
N ASP A 769 12.79 -27.02 24.36
CA ASP A 769 13.84 -26.98 25.36
C ASP A 769 15.10 -26.32 24.73
N ALA A 770 15.51 -25.19 25.28
CA ALA A 770 16.67 -24.42 24.79
C ALA A 770 17.99 -25.24 24.87
N ALA A 771 18.09 -26.17 25.80
CA ALA A 771 19.26 -27.03 25.90
C ALA A 771 19.40 -27.99 24.72
N LEU A 772 18.27 -28.35 24.07
CA LEU A 772 18.27 -29.22 22.90
C LEU A 772 18.49 -28.44 21.57
N LEU A 773 18.58 -27.11 21.63
CA LEU A 773 18.92 -26.27 20.49
C LEU A 773 20.42 -26.10 20.28
N VAL A 774 21.23 -26.54 21.25
CA VAL A 774 22.67 -26.51 21.13
C VAL A 774 23.12 -27.77 20.38
N ASP A 775 23.57 -27.60 19.15
CA ASP A 775 24.14 -28.68 18.39
C ASP A 775 25.51 -29.10 19.02
N ASP A 776 25.63 -30.34 19.44
CA ASP A 776 26.92 -30.88 19.93
C ASP A 776 27.98 -30.83 18.84
N MET A 777 27.57 -30.95 17.59
CA MET A 777 28.43 -30.94 16.41
C MET A 777 28.00 -29.82 15.44
N VAL A 778 28.96 -29.10 14.87
CA VAL A 778 28.72 -28.06 13.89
C VAL A 778 29.47 -28.36 12.59
N THR A 779 28.81 -28.08 11.46
CA THR A 779 29.46 -28.18 10.15
C THR A 779 30.06 -26.82 9.77
N MET A 780 31.40 -26.79 9.70
CA MET A 780 32.17 -25.59 9.38
C MET A 780 32.71 -25.63 7.96
N ALA A 781 32.61 -24.50 7.25
CA ALA A 781 33.27 -24.37 5.96
C ALA A 781 34.79 -24.29 6.11
N VAL A 782 35.55 -25.08 5.34
CA VAL A 782 37.01 -25.01 5.29
C VAL A 782 37.43 -24.29 4.01
N GLN A 783 38.16 -23.19 4.19
CA GLN A 783 38.80 -22.45 3.12
C GLN A 783 40.30 -22.68 3.12
N VAL A 784 40.90 -22.71 1.94
CA VAL A 784 42.37 -22.67 1.78
C VAL A 784 42.71 -21.45 0.93
N SER A 785 43.45 -20.49 1.52
CA SER A 785 43.78 -19.20 0.90
C SER A 785 42.55 -18.49 0.35
N GLY A 786 41.44 -18.44 1.14
CA GLY A 786 40.20 -17.74 0.82
C GLY A 786 39.24 -18.47 -0.13
N LYS A 787 39.58 -19.67 -0.61
CA LYS A 787 38.70 -20.51 -1.46
C LYS A 787 38.15 -21.69 -0.67
N THR A 788 36.84 -21.85 -0.61
CA THR A 788 36.17 -22.98 0.04
C THR A 788 36.61 -24.30 -0.64
N ARG A 789 37.04 -25.26 0.14
CA ARG A 789 37.55 -26.56 -0.32
C ARG A 789 36.79 -27.76 0.21
N GLY A 790 35.95 -27.54 1.21
CA GLY A 790 35.10 -28.55 1.79
C GLY A 790 34.43 -28.08 3.07
N THR A 791 33.82 -29.01 3.79
CA THR A 791 33.23 -28.80 5.12
C THR A 791 33.75 -29.89 6.06
N ILE A 792 33.89 -29.53 7.33
CA ILE A 792 34.18 -30.48 8.41
C ILE A 792 33.05 -30.43 9.44
N THR A 793 32.76 -31.57 10.07
CA THR A 793 31.83 -31.66 11.20
C THR A 793 32.63 -31.85 12.46
N VAL A 794 32.55 -30.91 13.37
CA VAL A 794 33.34 -30.85 14.60
C VAL A 794 32.46 -30.51 15.79
N PRO A 795 32.82 -30.81 17.04
CA PRO A 795 32.12 -30.35 18.23
C PRO A 795 31.95 -28.83 18.20
N ASN A 796 30.79 -28.31 18.66
CA ASN A 796 30.47 -26.87 18.62
C ASN A 796 31.48 -26.04 19.43
N GLU A 797 32.01 -26.62 20.52
CA GLU A 797 33.07 -26.01 21.36
C GLU A 797 34.48 -26.38 20.92
N CYS A 798 34.68 -26.89 19.70
CA CYS A 798 35.98 -27.31 19.21
C CYS A 798 36.97 -26.14 19.19
N THR A 799 38.22 -26.45 19.49
CA THR A 799 39.32 -25.50 19.35
C THR A 799 39.76 -25.34 17.89
N GLN A 800 40.56 -24.32 17.61
CA GLN A 800 41.19 -24.14 16.29
C GLN A 800 42.00 -25.38 15.90
N GLU A 801 42.65 -26.05 16.92
CA GLU A 801 43.49 -27.24 16.71
C GLU A 801 42.63 -28.45 16.32
N ASP A 802 41.46 -28.63 16.97
CA ASP A 802 40.52 -29.70 16.65
C ASP A 802 39.96 -29.54 15.24
N ALA A 803 39.56 -28.30 14.89
CA ALA A 803 39.03 -27.97 13.56
C ALA A 803 40.11 -28.17 12.46
N MET A 804 41.36 -27.84 12.76
CA MET A 804 42.48 -28.05 11.86
C MET A 804 42.78 -29.56 11.71
N ALA A 805 42.76 -30.33 12.81
CA ALA A 805 42.95 -31.76 12.76
C ALA A 805 41.85 -32.45 11.92
N ALA A 806 40.60 -32.07 12.10
CA ALA A 806 39.47 -32.58 11.32
C ALA A 806 39.59 -32.20 9.82
N ALA A 807 40.02 -30.97 9.50
CA ALA A 807 40.26 -30.55 8.12
C ALA A 807 41.41 -31.33 7.44
N MET A 808 42.46 -31.64 8.18
CA MET A 808 43.59 -32.40 7.68
C MET A 808 43.31 -33.90 7.58
N ALA A 809 42.35 -34.39 8.35
CA ALA A 809 41.89 -35.79 8.25
C ALA A 809 41.04 -36.05 6.99
N ASP A 810 40.46 -35.02 6.36
CA ASP A 810 39.75 -35.15 5.10
C ASP A 810 40.73 -35.04 3.91
N PRO A 811 40.97 -36.12 3.14
CA PRO A 811 41.86 -36.08 1.98
C PRO A 811 41.41 -35.08 0.89
N ALA A 812 40.11 -34.79 0.80
CA ALA A 812 39.58 -33.84 -0.19
C ALA A 812 40.02 -32.43 0.13
N ILE A 813 40.23 -32.09 1.41
CA ILE A 813 40.67 -30.78 1.89
C ILE A 813 42.21 -30.75 2.00
N ALA A 814 42.80 -31.77 2.63
CA ALA A 814 44.24 -31.82 2.91
C ALA A 814 45.12 -31.63 1.68
N LYS A 815 44.71 -32.11 0.52
CA LYS A 815 45.45 -31.96 -0.77
C LYS A 815 45.68 -30.51 -1.19
N PHE A 816 44.92 -29.56 -0.65
CA PHE A 816 45.06 -28.14 -0.94
C PHE A 816 45.96 -27.40 0.05
N VAL A 817 46.33 -28.06 1.16
CA VAL A 817 47.25 -27.52 2.18
C VAL A 817 48.66 -27.98 1.88
N THR A 818 49.31 -27.26 0.92
CA THR A 818 50.65 -27.63 0.43
C THR A 818 51.73 -26.87 1.18
N GLY A 819 52.03 -27.27 2.42
CA GLY A 819 53.05 -26.62 3.23
C GLY A 819 52.58 -26.21 4.62
N VAL A 820 53.48 -25.54 5.36
CA VAL A 820 53.15 -25.04 6.71
C VAL A 820 52.25 -23.83 6.59
N PRO A 821 51.08 -23.79 7.22
CA PRO A 821 50.20 -22.64 7.18
C PRO A 821 50.87 -21.37 7.72
N LYS A 822 50.82 -20.30 6.94
CA LYS A 822 51.32 -18.96 7.34
C LYS A 822 50.40 -18.29 8.34
N LYS A 823 49.09 -18.55 8.22
CA LYS A 823 48.06 -18.00 9.09
C LYS A 823 46.83 -18.90 9.09
N ILE A 824 46.23 -19.08 10.24
CA ILE A 824 44.96 -19.77 10.40
C ILE A 824 43.97 -18.78 10.95
N ILE A 825 42.80 -18.63 10.27
CA ILE A 825 41.67 -17.81 10.71
C ILE A 825 40.57 -18.77 11.08
N PHE A 826 40.28 -18.85 12.37
CA PHE A 826 39.24 -19.70 12.92
C PHE A 826 38.10 -18.84 13.47
N VAL A 827 36.91 -19.07 12.96
CA VAL A 827 35.66 -18.47 13.46
C VAL A 827 34.80 -19.60 14.01
N PRO A 828 34.72 -19.74 15.35
CA PRO A 828 33.97 -20.83 15.96
C PRO A 828 32.56 -21.00 15.35
N GLY A 829 32.19 -22.24 15.08
CA GLY A 829 30.88 -22.56 14.52
C GLY A 829 30.63 -22.14 13.07
N ARG A 830 31.57 -21.44 12.40
CA ARG A 830 31.33 -20.88 11.06
C ARG A 830 32.36 -21.34 10.02
N MET A 831 33.63 -21.06 10.25
CA MET A 831 34.62 -21.33 9.22
C MET A 831 36.04 -21.49 9.77
N LEU A 832 36.84 -22.29 9.06
CA LEU A 832 38.29 -22.38 9.19
C LEU A 832 38.94 -21.96 7.87
N ASN A 833 39.76 -20.91 7.86
CA ASN A 833 40.52 -20.51 6.67
C ASN A 833 42.02 -20.73 6.91
N ILE A 834 42.62 -21.62 6.14
CA ILE A 834 44.02 -22.01 6.21
C ILE A 834 44.78 -21.26 5.10
N VAL A 835 45.62 -20.30 5.47
CA VAL A 835 46.41 -19.53 4.50
C VAL A 835 47.77 -20.21 4.37
N VAL A 836 48.05 -20.79 3.22
CA VAL A 836 49.31 -21.45 2.88
C VAL A 836 50.23 -20.60 2.06
#